data_611b42a5b27ea84f7e41c79393cf7242
#
_entry.id   611b42a5b27ea84f7e41c79393cf7242
#
_cell.length_a   1.000
_cell.length_b   1.000
_cell.length_c   1.000
_cell.angle_alpha   90.00
_cell.angle_beta   90.00
_cell.angle_gamma   90.00
#
_symmetry.space_group_name_H-M   'P 1'
#
loop_
_entity.id
_entity.type
_entity.pdbx_description
1 polymer ?
#
loop_
_entity_poly.entity_id
_entity_poly.type
_entity_poly.pdbx_seq_one_letter_code
_entity_poly.pdbx_strand_id
1 'polypeptide(L)'
;MAGNESCEQDSEVAHLAACLVLASPTPLVRPRITHPVPCPRVIGAWASICRLSKLATDLRREWLRVLLLMVIGIIVRAPALQGERIWDDAYLAHDSPFIKSPLLILEAFRHYLFLDSLSVHYRPVQNISFIVDYFFWNTDAYGFHLTNVLLHAASGVLLYFLLRQLFASLFLRRVSIVVRDRALRRLPWISLAAFFVALIWAVHPVHSAAVDYISGRADSLAFLFASAGWLLFLRAQRTTTPPLIRRWLYFLAAASGLLALFSREIACVWIALFVAHLLFVEKNLRARARIGALFCCGLVIAIYFACRQLPERRPGPPSDDAIWSGSVRAALMARALGDYGRLLIFPTNLHMERTVFDPVVYRSNADWRNQIGVEYLSILGLSVLAALVFGSARRGRGQLMRIFGASWFLAGYLPVSNIVPLNATVAEHWLYLPSVGFLIFLTGCAIELPSRHWKLAVALALLAVAGLSVRSHMRSADWVTAETFYRRTLAAGGTSARNGVNLGLIYANRGDYAEAEKIFRKVLEIAPDYPIAQNNLASALHGQGKTKEAEVLFALVGKSSMQTRKEYPRTWIGALNLAGMRHDAHDDGSALAILEGARKDYPDVWELISSESEILRKTQGPDAAQRLVEDFARDNWWHYGAALALGRLYAQKGDLDLADAALRHASWLDVHDTEALRLIVLMRLRQNRLDEAFRTQRRAVARQPDEPRQYILLSDILEKMGRGTEAHAALAKASQLRALVAAQPIAN
;
A
#
# COMPACT_ATOMS: atom_id res chain seq x y z
N MET A 1 8.82 61.18 7.56
CA MET A 1 8.17 60.79 6.29
C MET A 1 7.74 59.32 6.42
N ALA A 2 6.65 59.11 7.08
CA ALA A 2 6.03 57.77 7.21
C ALA A 2 4.53 58.02 7.31
N GLY A 3 3.82 57.96 6.19
CA GLY A 3 2.39 58.23 6.23
C GLY A 3 1.74 58.37 4.85
N ASN A 4 1.97 57.41 3.90
CA ASN A 4 1.19 57.40 2.67
C ASN A 4 1.03 56.02 1.98
N GLU A 5 1.50 54.93 2.58
CA GLU A 5 1.35 53.59 1.94
C GLU A 5 0.11 52.80 2.40
N SER A 6 -0.63 53.28 3.40
CA SER A 6 -1.83 52.55 3.90
C SER A 6 -3.12 52.88 3.16
N CYS A 7 -3.16 53.99 2.40
CA CYS A 7 -4.39 54.47 1.74
C CYS A 7 -4.60 53.86 0.34
N GLU A 8 -3.52 53.48 -0.38
CA GLU A 8 -3.64 52.88 -1.72
C GLU A 8 -4.08 51.41 -1.69
N GLN A 9 -3.76 50.66 -0.64
CA GLN A 9 -4.20 49.27 -0.52
C GLN A 9 -5.70 49.13 -0.22
N ASP A 10 -6.28 50.09 0.49
CA ASP A 10 -7.72 50.13 0.74
C ASP A 10 -8.54 50.54 -0.49
N SER A 11 -7.95 51.34 -1.41
CA SER A 11 -8.64 51.75 -2.64
C SER A 11 -8.74 50.64 -3.69
N GLU A 12 -7.72 49.78 -3.85
CA GLU A 12 -7.80 48.62 -4.76
C GLU A 12 -8.77 47.55 -4.27
N VAL A 13 -8.85 47.35 -2.95
CA VAL A 13 -9.82 46.40 -2.35
C VAL A 13 -11.25 46.97 -2.45
N ALA A 14 -11.42 48.29 -2.36
CA ALA A 14 -12.70 48.95 -2.55
C ALA A 14 -13.16 48.94 -4.02
N HIS A 15 -12.23 49.08 -5.00
CA HIS A 15 -12.53 48.95 -6.43
C HIS A 15 -12.91 47.53 -6.85
N LEU A 16 -12.25 46.51 -6.32
CA LEU A 16 -12.65 45.11 -6.56
C LEU A 16 -13.99 44.74 -5.88
N ALA A 17 -14.29 45.35 -4.74
CA ALA A 17 -15.58 45.19 -4.07
C ALA A 17 -16.70 46.00 -4.80
N ALA A 18 -16.39 47.17 -5.36
CA ALA A 18 -17.35 48.01 -6.11
C ALA A 18 -17.75 47.41 -7.46
N CYS A 19 -16.84 46.76 -8.18
CA CYS A 19 -17.16 46.08 -9.44
C CYS A 19 -18.02 44.82 -9.26
N LEU A 20 -18.17 44.29 -8.03
CA LEU A 20 -19.01 43.11 -7.72
C LEU A 20 -20.38 43.48 -7.14
N VAL A 21 -20.65 44.77 -6.86
CA VAL A 21 -21.89 45.25 -6.23
C VAL A 21 -22.91 45.86 -7.21
N LEU A 22 -22.52 46.08 -8.49
CA LEU A 22 -23.38 46.78 -9.49
C LEU A 22 -24.29 45.86 -10.31
N ALA A 23 -24.71 44.71 -9.80
CA ALA A 23 -25.68 43.86 -10.48
C ALA A 23 -26.78 43.34 -9.51
N SER A 24 -27.64 44.24 -9.03
CA SER A 24 -29.11 44.00 -8.80
C SER A 24 -29.72 45.13 -7.96
N PRO A 25 -30.90 45.58 -8.32
CA PRO A 25 -31.63 46.61 -7.58
C PRO A 25 -32.69 46.01 -6.68
N THR A 26 -32.80 46.47 -5.46
CA THR A 26 -34.03 46.91 -4.77
C THR A 26 -33.82 47.07 -3.25
N PRO A 27 -34.44 48.08 -2.60
CA PRO A 27 -34.19 48.42 -1.21
C PRO A 27 -35.22 47.80 -0.27
N LEU A 28 -34.81 47.38 0.90
CA LEU A 28 -35.70 47.06 2.02
C LEU A 28 -35.12 47.55 3.36
N VAL A 29 -35.93 48.40 3.93
CA VAL A 29 -36.17 48.90 5.29
C VAL A 29 -35.40 48.25 6.45
N ARG A 30 -34.72 49.13 7.25
CA ARG A 30 -34.12 48.79 8.56
C ARG A 30 -35.18 48.83 9.68
N PRO A 31 -35.24 47.85 10.59
CA PRO A 31 -35.79 48.07 11.94
C PRO A 31 -34.64 48.34 12.94
N ARG A 32 -34.86 49.34 13.81
CA ARG A 32 -34.06 49.62 15.01
C ARG A 32 -34.30 48.50 16.03
N ILE A 33 -33.26 47.97 16.64
CA ILE A 33 -33.34 47.09 17.80
C ILE A 33 -32.54 47.68 18.94
N THR A 34 -33.25 47.81 20.06
CA THR A 34 -32.81 48.30 21.38
C THR A 34 -32.03 47.20 22.13
N HIS A 35 -31.20 47.61 23.07
CA HIS A 35 -30.18 46.95 23.86
C HIS A 35 -30.39 45.51 24.35
N PRO A 36 -29.32 44.71 24.45
CA PRO A 36 -29.34 43.38 25.09
C PRO A 36 -28.78 43.41 26.51
N VAL A 37 -29.40 42.63 27.38
CA VAL A 37 -28.95 42.24 28.72
C VAL A 37 -27.99 41.04 28.54
N PRO A 38 -26.82 40.99 29.25
CA PRO A 38 -25.87 39.89 29.11
C PRO A 38 -26.15 38.75 30.09
N CYS A 39 -26.30 37.53 29.57
CA CYS A 39 -26.26 36.30 30.33
C CYS A 39 -25.02 35.44 29.93
N PRO A 40 -24.00 35.33 30.77
CA PRO A 40 -22.75 34.69 30.39
C PRO A 40 -22.64 33.30 31.02
N ARG A 41 -23.12 32.24 30.42
CA ARG A 41 -22.61 30.87 30.68
C ARG A 41 -23.19 29.73 29.81
N VAL A 42 -24.17 30.01 28.94
CA VAL A 42 -24.74 29.00 28.05
C VAL A 42 -24.22 29.10 26.60
N ILE A 43 -23.43 30.15 26.29
CA ILE A 43 -22.97 30.46 24.91
C ILE A 43 -21.85 29.54 24.42
N GLY A 44 -21.14 28.81 25.30
CA GLY A 44 -20.00 27.96 24.92
C GLY A 44 -20.41 26.69 24.15
N ALA A 45 -21.47 26.03 24.53
CA ALA A 45 -21.93 24.78 23.92
C ALA A 45 -22.64 25.03 22.58
N TRP A 46 -23.51 26.07 22.51
CA TRP A 46 -24.21 26.46 21.28
C TRP A 46 -23.27 27.03 20.20
N ALA A 47 -22.21 27.70 20.59
CA ALA A 47 -21.17 28.15 19.65
C ALA A 47 -20.36 26.99 19.06
N SER A 48 -20.23 25.87 19.76
CA SER A 48 -19.59 24.65 19.25
C SER A 48 -20.51 23.89 18.28
N ILE A 49 -21.81 23.83 18.56
CA ILE A 49 -22.85 23.23 17.69
C ILE A 49 -23.05 24.08 16.42
N CYS A 50 -23.09 25.41 16.50
CA CYS A 50 -23.13 26.28 15.32
C CYS A 50 -21.87 26.21 14.45
N ARG A 51 -20.74 25.74 14.98
CA ARG A 51 -19.48 25.57 14.22
C ARG A 51 -19.35 24.21 13.53
N LEU A 52 -19.95 23.17 14.08
CA LEU A 52 -20.21 21.91 13.35
C LEU A 52 -21.20 22.12 12.20
N SER A 53 -22.18 23.04 12.35
CA SER A 53 -23.12 23.39 11.28
C SER A 53 -22.44 24.04 10.06
N LYS A 54 -21.33 24.78 10.23
CA LYS A 54 -20.58 25.35 9.08
C LYS A 54 -19.79 24.31 8.30
N LEU A 55 -19.27 23.27 8.94
CA LEU A 55 -18.68 22.11 8.23
C LEU A 55 -19.78 21.35 7.48
N ALA A 56 -20.93 21.16 8.12
CA ALA A 56 -22.10 20.53 7.53
C ALA A 56 -22.67 21.35 6.34
N THR A 57 -22.60 22.70 6.38
CA THR A 57 -23.07 23.53 5.26
C THR A 57 -22.08 23.56 4.09
N ASP A 58 -20.77 23.51 4.33
CA ASP A 58 -19.76 23.38 3.26
C ASP A 58 -19.86 21.98 2.63
N LEU A 59 -20.00 20.93 3.42
CA LEU A 59 -20.27 19.55 2.95
C LEU A 59 -21.63 19.46 2.21
N ARG A 60 -22.69 20.09 2.72
CA ARG A 60 -24.00 20.14 2.05
C ARG A 60 -23.95 20.81 0.70
N ARG A 61 -23.07 21.81 0.50
CA ARG A 61 -22.92 22.49 -0.77
C ARG A 61 -22.09 21.70 -1.78
N GLU A 62 -21.13 20.91 -1.31
CA GLU A 62 -20.19 20.13 -2.14
C GLU A 62 -20.58 18.63 -2.17
N TRP A 63 -21.67 18.22 -1.49
CA TRP A 63 -22.03 16.82 -1.30
C TRP A 63 -22.14 16.04 -2.62
N LEU A 64 -22.71 16.68 -3.65
CA LEU A 64 -22.87 16.03 -4.95
C LEU A 64 -21.51 15.71 -5.60
N ARG A 65 -20.54 16.63 -5.51
CA ARG A 65 -19.19 16.41 -6.05
C ARG A 65 -18.45 15.33 -5.27
N VAL A 66 -18.59 15.34 -3.95
CA VAL A 66 -18.04 14.31 -3.07
C VAL A 66 -18.66 12.95 -3.39
N LEU A 67 -19.97 12.89 -3.50
CA LEU A 67 -20.70 11.66 -3.86
C LEU A 67 -20.26 11.14 -5.24
N LEU A 68 -20.16 12.01 -6.25
CA LEU A 68 -19.72 11.61 -7.59
C LEU A 68 -18.27 11.08 -7.57
N LEU A 69 -17.35 11.73 -6.85
CA LEU A 69 -15.98 11.25 -6.70
C LEU A 69 -15.93 9.86 -6.05
N MET A 70 -16.69 9.66 -4.97
CA MET A 70 -16.76 8.37 -4.27
C MET A 70 -17.36 7.29 -5.18
N VAL A 71 -18.54 7.55 -5.74
CA VAL A 71 -19.29 6.55 -6.53
C VAL A 71 -18.53 6.18 -7.81
N ILE A 72 -18.04 7.17 -8.56
CA ILE A 72 -17.28 6.90 -9.80
C ILE A 72 -15.97 6.19 -9.48
N GLY A 73 -15.24 6.65 -8.44
CA GLY A 73 -13.99 6.03 -8.01
C GLY A 73 -14.18 4.56 -7.61
N ILE A 74 -15.27 4.22 -6.93
CA ILE A 74 -15.60 2.84 -6.55
C ILE A 74 -16.04 2.01 -7.78
N ILE A 75 -16.97 2.52 -8.60
CA ILE A 75 -17.50 1.77 -9.76
C ILE A 75 -16.39 1.44 -10.76
N VAL A 76 -15.48 2.38 -11.02
CA VAL A 76 -14.39 2.16 -11.98
C VAL A 76 -13.44 1.05 -11.50
N ARG A 77 -13.31 0.87 -10.18
CA ARG A 77 -12.46 -0.15 -9.53
C ARG A 77 -13.24 -1.38 -9.06
N ALA A 78 -14.53 -1.49 -9.38
CA ALA A 78 -15.34 -2.63 -8.96
C ALA A 78 -14.78 -4.02 -9.33
N PRO A 79 -14.14 -4.23 -10.50
CA PRO A 79 -13.53 -5.54 -10.81
C PRO A 79 -12.47 -5.97 -9.79
N ALA A 80 -11.70 -5.03 -9.22
CA ALA A 80 -10.69 -5.36 -8.21
C ALA A 80 -11.26 -6.07 -6.97
N LEU A 81 -12.54 -5.84 -6.64
CA LEU A 81 -13.18 -6.48 -5.49
C LEU A 81 -13.27 -8.01 -5.60
N GLN A 82 -13.15 -8.55 -6.80
CA GLN A 82 -13.11 -9.99 -7.09
C GLN A 82 -11.67 -10.49 -7.31
N GLY A 83 -10.68 -9.64 -7.06
CA GLY A 83 -9.28 -9.91 -7.32
C GLY A 83 -8.69 -11.01 -6.43
N GLU A 84 -7.84 -11.84 -7.02
CA GLU A 84 -6.94 -12.74 -6.30
C GLU A 84 -5.78 -11.96 -5.66
N ARG A 85 -5.04 -12.64 -4.78
CA ARG A 85 -3.76 -12.13 -4.28
C ARG A 85 -2.69 -12.30 -5.35
N ILE A 86 -2.11 -11.20 -5.79
CA ILE A 86 -1.13 -11.18 -6.88
C ILE A 86 0.21 -10.72 -6.32
N TRP A 87 1.30 -11.40 -6.71
CA TRP A 87 2.67 -11.03 -6.36
C TRP A 87 2.94 -11.04 -4.84
N ASP A 88 3.34 -9.90 -4.26
CA ASP A 88 3.64 -9.79 -2.82
C ASP A 88 2.39 -9.92 -1.92
N ASP A 89 1.19 -9.87 -2.50
CA ASP A 89 -0.06 -9.98 -1.74
C ASP A 89 -0.19 -11.34 -1.04
N ALA A 90 0.33 -12.40 -1.67
CA ALA A 90 0.35 -13.72 -1.07
C ALA A 90 1.11 -13.72 0.27
N TYR A 91 2.26 -13.05 0.32
CA TYR A 91 3.00 -12.90 1.57
C TYR A 91 2.37 -11.84 2.48
N LEU A 92 2.21 -10.60 2.02
CA LEU A 92 1.87 -9.47 2.88
C LEU A 92 0.44 -9.50 3.43
N ALA A 93 -0.51 -10.04 2.67
CA ALA A 93 -1.92 -10.10 3.03
C ALA A 93 -2.41 -11.51 3.43
N HIS A 94 -1.51 -12.50 3.51
CA HIS A 94 -1.87 -13.87 3.86
C HIS A 94 -0.82 -14.55 4.74
N ASP A 95 0.43 -14.70 4.26
CA ASP A 95 1.44 -15.54 4.92
C ASP A 95 2.21 -14.82 6.02
N SER A 96 2.29 -13.49 5.98
CA SER A 96 3.03 -12.70 6.97
C SER A 96 2.56 -12.99 8.39
N PRO A 97 3.45 -13.43 9.29
CA PRO A 97 3.09 -13.71 10.68
C PRO A 97 2.62 -12.45 11.43
N PHE A 98 3.04 -11.27 10.99
CA PHE A 98 2.73 -10.00 11.68
C PHE A 98 1.31 -9.49 11.48
N ILE A 99 0.54 -10.02 10.52
CA ILE A 99 -0.84 -9.56 10.31
C ILE A 99 -1.87 -10.36 11.11
N LYS A 100 -1.48 -11.48 11.71
CA LYS A 100 -2.38 -12.50 12.26
C LYS A 100 -3.07 -12.08 13.56
N SER A 101 -2.55 -11.05 14.27
CA SER A 101 -3.11 -10.63 15.56
C SER A 101 -2.92 -9.13 15.82
N PRO A 102 -3.92 -8.45 16.43
CA PRO A 102 -3.76 -7.08 16.92
C PRO A 102 -2.66 -6.90 17.97
N LEU A 103 -2.26 -7.97 18.67
CA LEU A 103 -1.15 -7.95 19.63
C LEU A 103 0.19 -7.63 18.96
N LEU A 104 0.29 -7.84 17.65
CA LEU A 104 1.51 -7.65 16.88
C LEU A 104 1.66 -6.22 16.30
N ILE A 105 0.76 -5.28 16.66
CA ILE A 105 0.82 -3.89 16.19
C ILE A 105 2.17 -3.23 16.52
N LEU A 106 2.75 -3.52 17.69
CA LEU A 106 4.05 -2.96 18.07
C LEU A 106 5.20 -3.60 17.30
N GLU A 107 5.08 -4.87 16.93
CA GLU A 107 6.08 -5.56 16.10
C GLU A 107 6.15 -4.98 14.69
N ALA A 108 5.07 -4.40 14.17
CA ALA A 108 5.09 -3.66 12.91
C ALA A 108 6.10 -2.50 12.88
N PHE A 109 6.50 -1.96 14.04
CA PHE A 109 7.54 -0.93 14.14
C PHE A 109 8.95 -1.49 14.34
N ARG A 110 9.07 -2.77 14.71
CA ARG A 110 10.35 -3.43 15.03
C ARG A 110 10.91 -4.23 13.87
N HIS A 111 10.10 -4.45 12.83
CA HIS A 111 10.49 -5.26 11.69
C HIS A 111 10.27 -4.52 10.37
N TYR A 112 11.04 -4.91 9.35
CA TYR A 112 10.76 -4.54 7.97
C TYR A 112 9.54 -5.28 7.46
N LEU A 113 8.98 -4.77 6.35
CA LEU A 113 7.75 -5.31 5.76
C LEU A 113 7.87 -6.79 5.34
N PHE A 114 9.06 -7.20 4.89
CA PHE A 114 9.37 -8.58 4.52
C PHE A 114 10.46 -9.13 5.45
N LEU A 115 10.18 -10.24 6.11
CA LEU A 115 11.14 -10.90 7.02
C LEU A 115 12.28 -11.58 6.28
N ASP A 116 11.95 -12.31 5.24
CA ASP A 116 12.84 -13.21 4.51
C ASP A 116 13.53 -12.55 3.29
N SER A 117 13.54 -11.24 3.23
CA SER A 117 14.17 -10.49 2.14
C SER A 117 15.13 -9.43 2.66
N LEU A 118 16.12 -9.06 1.85
CA LEU A 118 17.02 -7.94 2.17
C LEU A 118 16.35 -6.56 1.98
N SER A 119 15.06 -6.54 1.65
CA SER A 119 14.28 -5.31 1.50
C SER A 119 14.25 -4.53 2.82
N VAL A 120 14.58 -3.26 2.75
CA VAL A 120 14.57 -2.32 3.88
C VAL A 120 13.31 -1.45 3.89
N HIS A 121 12.18 -1.97 3.40
CA HIS A 121 10.91 -1.27 3.40
C HIS A 121 10.34 -1.18 4.81
N TYR A 122 10.43 0.01 5.41
CA TYR A 122 9.92 0.30 6.76
C TYR A 122 8.55 0.99 6.67
N ARG A 123 7.46 0.21 6.78
CA ARG A 123 6.08 0.67 6.56
C ARG A 123 5.11 0.16 7.63
N PRO A 124 5.30 0.52 8.90
CA PRO A 124 4.48 0.01 9.99
C PRO A 124 2.98 0.28 9.82
N VAL A 125 2.58 1.44 9.27
CA VAL A 125 1.15 1.76 9.06
C VAL A 125 0.52 0.90 7.96
N GLN A 126 1.28 0.54 6.92
CA GLN A 126 0.81 -0.43 5.92
C GLN A 126 0.55 -1.79 6.58
N ASN A 127 1.50 -2.27 7.40
CA ASN A 127 1.36 -3.55 8.10
C ASN A 127 0.18 -3.51 9.09
N ILE A 128 0.03 -2.45 9.89
CA ILE A 128 -1.12 -2.27 10.80
C ILE A 128 -2.44 -2.29 10.01
N SER A 129 -2.49 -1.71 8.82
CA SER A 129 -3.70 -1.75 7.99
C SER A 129 -4.06 -3.16 7.54
N PHE A 130 -3.07 -4.04 7.33
CA PHE A 130 -3.28 -5.46 7.06
C PHE A 130 -3.73 -6.23 8.30
N ILE A 131 -3.20 -5.90 9.50
CA ILE A 131 -3.70 -6.45 10.78
C ILE A 131 -5.20 -6.16 10.95
N VAL A 132 -5.62 -4.91 10.63
CA VAL A 132 -7.03 -4.53 10.72
C VAL A 132 -7.88 -5.30 9.72
N ASP A 133 -7.44 -5.42 8.46
CA ASP A 133 -8.17 -6.19 7.46
C ASP A 133 -8.23 -7.67 7.82
N TYR A 134 -7.11 -8.28 8.24
CA TYR A 134 -7.09 -9.67 8.66
C TYR A 134 -8.05 -9.92 9.84
N PHE A 135 -8.09 -9.01 10.81
CA PHE A 135 -9.00 -9.14 11.95
C PHE A 135 -10.47 -9.22 11.55
N PHE A 136 -10.90 -8.44 10.53
CA PHE A 136 -12.31 -8.41 10.08
C PHE A 136 -12.62 -9.43 8.98
N TRP A 137 -11.68 -9.69 8.09
CA TRP A 137 -11.90 -10.45 6.84
C TRP A 137 -11.16 -11.78 6.82
N ASN A 138 -10.34 -12.08 7.84
CA ASN A 138 -9.47 -13.25 7.83
C ASN A 138 -8.61 -13.25 6.56
N THR A 139 -8.66 -14.34 5.78
CA THR A 139 -7.93 -14.49 4.52
C THR A 139 -8.76 -14.15 3.29
N ASP A 140 -9.93 -13.53 3.42
CA ASP A 140 -10.75 -13.14 2.28
C ASP A 140 -10.15 -11.92 1.57
N ALA A 141 -9.68 -12.11 0.32
CA ALA A 141 -9.07 -11.06 -0.49
C ALA A 141 -10.03 -9.89 -0.76
N TYR A 142 -11.34 -10.16 -0.84
CA TYR A 142 -12.38 -9.14 -1.05
C TYR A 142 -12.25 -7.96 -0.07
N GLY A 143 -12.09 -8.24 1.22
CA GLY A 143 -12.00 -7.21 2.25
C GLY A 143 -10.76 -6.32 2.10
N PHE A 144 -9.63 -6.91 1.74
CA PHE A 144 -8.39 -6.18 1.49
C PHE A 144 -8.50 -5.27 0.25
N HIS A 145 -9.11 -5.76 -0.82
CA HIS A 145 -9.40 -4.94 -2.02
C HIS A 145 -10.40 -3.83 -1.72
N LEU A 146 -11.46 -4.13 -0.94
CA LEU A 146 -12.44 -3.13 -0.54
C LEU A 146 -11.77 -1.96 0.20
N THR A 147 -10.90 -2.26 1.16
CA THR A 147 -10.12 -1.24 1.87
C THR A 147 -9.32 -0.37 0.91
N ASN A 148 -8.62 -0.97 -0.08
CA ASN A 148 -7.85 -0.23 -1.08
C ASN A 148 -8.72 0.70 -1.93
N VAL A 149 -9.85 0.21 -2.42
CA VAL A 149 -10.79 0.99 -3.23
C VAL A 149 -11.36 2.17 -2.43
N LEU A 150 -11.72 1.94 -1.16
CA LEU A 150 -12.21 2.99 -0.27
C LEU A 150 -11.14 4.03 0.06
N LEU A 151 -9.89 3.61 0.32
CA LEU A 151 -8.75 4.51 0.54
C LEU A 151 -8.48 5.39 -0.68
N HIS A 152 -8.54 4.82 -1.88
CA HIS A 152 -8.37 5.58 -3.13
C HIS A 152 -9.51 6.60 -3.34
N ALA A 153 -10.75 6.18 -3.18
CA ALA A 153 -11.90 7.07 -3.30
C ALA A 153 -11.85 8.22 -2.27
N ALA A 154 -11.51 7.92 -1.01
CA ALA A 154 -11.30 8.92 0.04
C ALA A 154 -10.13 9.87 -0.29
N SER A 155 -9.03 9.34 -0.85
CA SER A 155 -7.91 10.15 -1.34
C SER A 155 -8.32 11.12 -2.43
N GLY A 156 -9.18 10.70 -3.36
CA GLY A 156 -9.77 11.57 -4.39
C GLY A 156 -10.60 12.71 -3.80
N VAL A 157 -11.39 12.43 -2.77
CA VAL A 157 -12.16 13.46 -2.04
C VAL A 157 -11.24 14.44 -1.30
N LEU A 158 -10.21 13.95 -0.61
CA LEU A 158 -9.24 14.81 0.07
C LEU A 158 -8.46 15.64 -0.94
N LEU A 159 -8.06 15.05 -2.08
CA LEU A 159 -7.42 15.77 -3.17
C LEU A 159 -8.31 16.91 -3.70
N TYR A 160 -9.60 16.66 -3.91
CA TYR A 160 -10.54 17.71 -4.31
C TYR A 160 -10.51 18.91 -3.35
N PHE A 161 -10.64 18.65 -2.05
CA PHE A 161 -10.63 19.72 -1.05
C PHE A 161 -9.26 20.43 -0.98
N LEU A 162 -8.16 19.68 -1.10
CA LEU A 162 -6.80 20.23 -1.11
C LEU A 162 -6.58 21.12 -2.33
N LEU A 163 -6.90 20.64 -3.54
CA LEU A 163 -6.78 21.41 -4.78
C LEU A 163 -7.62 22.68 -4.77
N ARG A 164 -8.82 22.60 -4.23
CA ARG A 164 -9.69 23.77 -4.07
C ARG A 164 -9.03 24.87 -3.23
N GLN A 165 -8.32 24.50 -2.16
CA GLN A 165 -7.56 25.45 -1.33
C GLN A 165 -6.28 25.93 -2.04
N LEU A 166 -5.54 25.00 -2.65
CA LEU A 166 -4.32 25.33 -3.38
C LEU A 166 -4.58 26.25 -4.57
N PHE A 167 -5.61 26.00 -5.39
CA PHE A 167 -5.98 26.84 -6.51
C PHE A 167 -6.38 28.24 -6.03
N ALA A 168 -7.14 28.33 -4.95
CA ALA A 168 -7.44 29.62 -4.34
C ALA A 168 -6.19 30.34 -3.84
N SER A 169 -5.23 29.63 -3.23
CA SER A 169 -3.97 30.20 -2.77
C SER A 169 -3.10 30.70 -3.92
N LEU A 170 -3.00 29.93 -5.00
CA LEU A 170 -2.18 30.27 -6.17
C LEU A 170 -2.79 31.41 -6.98
N PHE A 171 -4.12 31.44 -7.10
CA PHE A 171 -4.82 32.47 -7.88
C PHE A 171 -5.01 33.78 -7.10
N LEU A 172 -5.28 33.68 -5.79
CA LEU A 172 -5.54 34.81 -4.89
C LEU A 172 -4.38 35.01 -3.89
N ARG A 173 -3.13 34.97 -4.35
CA ARG A 173 -1.92 34.90 -3.51
C ARG A 173 -1.79 36.08 -2.54
N ARG A 174 -2.25 37.29 -2.93
CA ARG A 174 -2.16 38.51 -2.11
C ARG A 174 -3.34 38.68 -1.15
N VAL A 175 -4.34 37.79 -1.21
CA VAL A 175 -5.57 37.91 -0.43
C VAL A 175 -5.49 37.03 0.83
N SER A 176 -5.96 37.56 1.97
CA SER A 176 -5.96 36.81 3.22
C SER A 176 -6.83 35.56 3.15
N ILE A 177 -6.53 34.56 3.99
CA ILE A 177 -7.28 33.27 4.04
C ILE A 177 -8.79 33.49 4.23
N VAL A 178 -9.19 34.47 5.05
CA VAL A 178 -10.60 34.78 5.30
C VAL A 178 -11.31 35.27 4.04
N VAL A 179 -10.69 36.12 3.27
CA VAL A 179 -11.25 36.65 2.03
C VAL A 179 -11.25 35.55 0.95
N ARG A 180 -10.25 34.68 0.93
CA ARG A 180 -10.20 33.50 0.04
C ARG A 180 -11.39 32.55 0.27
N ASP A 181 -11.76 32.29 1.51
CA ASP A 181 -12.93 31.46 1.82
C ASP A 181 -14.26 32.09 1.29
N ARG A 182 -14.37 33.43 1.29
CA ARG A 182 -15.49 34.14 0.65
C ARG A 182 -15.39 34.09 -0.88
N ALA A 183 -14.22 34.27 -1.42
CA ALA A 183 -13.95 34.23 -2.87
C ALA A 183 -14.22 32.85 -3.46
N LEU A 184 -13.89 31.76 -2.76
CA LEU A 184 -14.21 30.40 -3.18
C LEU A 184 -15.73 30.18 -3.37
N ARG A 185 -16.56 30.88 -2.60
CA ARG A 185 -18.03 30.85 -2.78
C ARG A 185 -18.49 31.64 -3.99
N ARG A 186 -17.74 32.64 -4.42
CA ARG A 186 -18.05 33.51 -5.55
C ARG A 186 -17.37 33.12 -6.86
N LEU A 187 -16.36 32.25 -6.80
CA LEU A 187 -15.60 31.77 -7.96
C LEU A 187 -15.83 30.26 -8.16
N PRO A 188 -17.01 29.84 -8.65
CA PRO A 188 -17.39 28.43 -8.77
C PRO A 188 -16.46 27.64 -9.70
N TRP A 189 -15.77 28.32 -10.63
CA TRP A 189 -14.83 27.68 -11.55
C TRP A 189 -13.62 27.06 -10.83
N ILE A 190 -13.17 27.64 -9.69
CA ILE A 190 -12.08 27.06 -8.89
C ILE A 190 -12.48 25.69 -8.35
N SER A 191 -13.69 25.60 -7.79
CA SER A 191 -14.21 24.33 -7.30
C SER A 191 -14.46 23.33 -8.43
N LEU A 192 -14.90 23.83 -9.59
CA LEU A 192 -15.14 22.98 -10.77
C LEU A 192 -13.80 22.43 -11.34
N ALA A 193 -12.78 23.29 -11.47
CA ALA A 193 -11.45 22.87 -11.92
C ALA A 193 -10.84 21.84 -10.95
N ALA A 194 -10.90 22.10 -9.63
CA ALA A 194 -10.43 21.16 -8.61
C ALA A 194 -11.18 19.81 -8.68
N PHE A 195 -12.49 19.84 -8.95
CA PHE A 195 -13.31 18.63 -9.10
C PHE A 195 -12.89 17.81 -10.31
N PHE A 196 -12.73 18.44 -11.49
CA PHE A 196 -12.29 17.71 -12.70
C PHE A 196 -10.88 17.15 -12.55
N VAL A 197 -9.95 17.89 -11.95
CA VAL A 197 -8.60 17.38 -11.68
C VAL A 197 -8.66 16.17 -10.75
N ALA A 198 -9.40 16.25 -9.65
CA ALA A 198 -9.56 15.14 -8.71
C ALA A 198 -10.27 13.94 -9.36
N LEU A 199 -11.26 14.18 -10.22
CA LEU A 199 -12.01 13.13 -10.91
C LEU A 199 -11.14 12.44 -11.97
N ILE A 200 -10.42 13.19 -12.81
CA ILE A 200 -9.48 12.63 -13.79
C ILE A 200 -8.40 11.82 -13.07
N TRP A 201 -7.88 12.31 -11.95
CA TRP A 201 -6.92 11.60 -11.14
C TRP A 201 -7.53 10.28 -10.60
N ALA A 202 -8.73 10.32 -10.03
CA ALA A 202 -9.38 9.13 -9.44
C ALA A 202 -9.67 8.03 -10.48
N VAL A 203 -10.01 8.40 -11.71
CA VAL A 203 -10.31 7.43 -12.77
C VAL A 203 -9.11 7.09 -13.65
N HIS A 204 -7.90 7.57 -13.34
CA HIS A 204 -6.76 7.34 -14.22
C HIS A 204 -6.23 5.90 -14.11
N PRO A 205 -6.08 5.17 -15.21
CA PRO A 205 -5.70 3.75 -15.18
C PRO A 205 -4.26 3.48 -14.70
N VAL A 206 -3.36 4.47 -14.71
CA VAL A 206 -2.00 4.32 -14.15
C VAL A 206 -2.00 4.10 -12.63
N HIS A 207 -3.13 4.35 -11.96
CA HIS A 207 -3.26 4.12 -10.53
C HIS A 207 -3.68 2.68 -10.19
N SER A 208 -3.92 1.82 -11.19
CA SER A 208 -4.35 0.43 -10.96
C SER A 208 -3.38 -0.32 -10.04
N ALA A 209 -2.09 -0.22 -10.27
CA ALA A 209 -1.10 -0.86 -9.41
C ALA A 209 -1.01 -0.27 -7.98
N ALA A 210 -1.60 0.90 -7.70
CA ALA A 210 -1.71 1.46 -6.35
C ALA A 210 -3.04 1.11 -5.65
N VAL A 211 -4.05 0.60 -6.40
CA VAL A 211 -5.41 0.37 -5.90
C VAL A 211 -5.80 -1.10 -6.03
N ASP A 212 -5.65 -1.69 -7.22
CA ASP A 212 -6.10 -3.04 -7.55
C ASP A 212 -5.13 -4.10 -6.97
N TYR A 213 -3.86 -3.73 -6.74
CA TYR A 213 -2.86 -4.50 -6.03
C TYR A 213 -2.98 -4.25 -4.52
N ILE A 214 -3.20 -5.29 -3.71
CA ILE A 214 -3.41 -5.14 -2.25
C ILE A 214 -2.21 -4.44 -1.61
N SER A 215 -1.00 -4.87 -1.94
CA SER A 215 0.25 -4.30 -1.41
C SER A 215 0.53 -2.87 -1.90
N GLY A 216 -0.15 -2.43 -2.97
CA GLY A 216 -0.12 -1.07 -3.47
C GLY A 216 -0.73 -0.03 -2.52
N ARG A 217 -1.48 -0.45 -1.49
CA ARG A 217 -2.15 0.45 -0.52
C ARG A 217 -1.23 1.42 0.20
N ALA A 218 0.08 1.14 0.26
CA ALA A 218 1.06 2.07 0.81
C ALA A 218 0.98 3.46 0.17
N ASP A 219 0.77 3.52 -1.15
CA ASP A 219 0.60 4.78 -1.89
C ASP A 219 -0.66 5.51 -1.48
N SER A 220 -1.79 4.79 -1.43
CA SER A 220 -3.09 5.34 -1.05
C SER A 220 -3.11 5.83 0.40
N LEU A 221 -2.52 5.08 1.34
CA LEU A 221 -2.38 5.49 2.74
C LEU A 221 -1.50 6.74 2.88
N ALA A 222 -0.32 6.76 2.25
CA ALA A 222 0.58 7.90 2.29
C ALA A 222 -0.10 9.16 1.72
N PHE A 223 -0.80 9.01 0.60
CA PHE A 223 -1.54 10.09 -0.04
C PHE A 223 -2.67 10.62 0.84
N LEU A 224 -3.48 9.72 1.41
CA LEU A 224 -4.60 10.04 2.28
C LEU A 224 -4.12 10.83 3.52
N PHE A 225 -3.14 10.30 4.23
CA PHE A 225 -2.63 10.95 5.44
C PHE A 225 -1.91 12.25 5.13
N ALA A 226 -1.10 12.33 4.09
CA ALA A 226 -0.40 13.57 3.72
C ALA A 226 -1.37 14.68 3.30
N SER A 227 -2.37 14.36 2.46
CA SER A 227 -3.38 15.32 2.06
C SER A 227 -4.27 15.76 3.22
N ALA A 228 -4.65 14.83 4.12
CA ALA A 228 -5.38 15.13 5.34
C ALA A 228 -4.59 16.06 6.26
N GLY A 229 -3.31 15.76 6.51
CA GLY A 229 -2.42 16.59 7.32
C GLY A 229 -2.31 18.02 6.79
N TRP A 230 -2.14 18.15 5.48
CA TRP A 230 -2.08 19.47 4.83
C TRP A 230 -3.40 20.25 4.98
N LEU A 231 -4.53 19.61 4.75
CA LEU A 231 -5.86 20.22 4.94
C LEU A 231 -6.11 20.62 6.39
N LEU A 232 -5.73 19.79 7.36
CA LEU A 232 -5.85 20.10 8.80
C LEU A 232 -5.03 21.34 9.16
N PHE A 233 -3.80 21.45 8.64
CA PHE A 233 -2.98 22.64 8.81
C PHE A 233 -3.65 23.88 8.23
N LEU A 234 -4.11 23.83 6.98
CA LEU A 234 -4.81 24.97 6.34
C LEU A 234 -6.06 25.38 7.13
N ARG A 235 -6.78 24.41 7.67
CA ARG A 235 -7.94 24.69 8.54
C ARG A 235 -7.53 25.39 9.85
N ALA A 236 -6.41 24.98 10.45
CA ALA A 236 -5.89 25.59 11.66
C ALA A 236 -5.55 27.08 11.48
N GLN A 237 -5.21 27.49 10.25
CA GLN A 237 -4.88 28.89 9.92
C GLN A 237 -6.10 29.82 9.84
N ARG A 238 -7.33 29.29 9.81
CA ARG A 238 -8.54 30.11 9.73
C ARG A 238 -8.71 30.93 11.03
N THR A 239 -8.98 32.22 10.90
CA THR A 239 -9.18 33.13 12.05
C THR A 239 -10.36 32.72 12.96
N THR A 240 -11.34 32.05 12.40
CA THR A 240 -12.52 31.56 13.12
C THR A 240 -12.24 30.31 13.95
N THR A 241 -11.05 29.73 13.89
CA THR A 241 -10.68 28.52 14.63
C THR A 241 -10.28 28.87 16.06
N PRO A 242 -11.00 28.36 17.10
CA PRO A 242 -10.65 28.59 18.49
C PRO A 242 -9.25 28.12 18.85
N PRO A 243 -8.57 28.73 19.82
CA PRO A 243 -7.18 28.39 20.15
C PRO A 243 -6.96 26.92 20.51
N LEU A 244 -7.85 26.31 21.30
CA LEU A 244 -7.76 24.90 21.69
C LEU A 244 -7.92 23.97 20.46
N ILE A 245 -8.94 24.20 19.63
CA ILE A 245 -9.17 23.44 18.41
C ILE A 245 -7.99 23.61 17.46
N ARG A 246 -7.42 24.79 17.37
CA ARG A 246 -6.23 25.07 16.54
C ARG A 246 -5.03 24.23 16.96
N ARG A 247 -4.77 24.09 18.28
CA ARG A 247 -3.68 23.24 18.81
C ARG A 247 -3.89 21.78 18.41
N TRP A 248 -5.11 21.26 18.57
CA TRP A 248 -5.45 19.89 18.15
C TRP A 248 -5.30 19.68 16.64
N LEU A 249 -5.70 20.67 15.82
CA LEU A 249 -5.53 20.58 14.37
C LEU A 249 -4.04 20.54 13.96
N TYR A 250 -3.17 21.30 14.64
CA TYR A 250 -1.72 21.21 14.40
C TYR A 250 -1.15 19.86 14.81
N PHE A 251 -1.56 19.35 15.98
CA PHE A 251 -1.14 18.02 16.43
C PHE A 251 -1.59 16.93 15.44
N LEU A 252 -2.86 16.92 15.06
CA LEU A 252 -3.39 15.97 14.09
C LEU A 252 -2.75 16.11 12.71
N ALA A 253 -2.38 17.32 12.29
CA ALA A 253 -1.66 17.54 11.04
C ALA A 253 -0.25 16.93 11.08
N ALA A 254 0.49 17.12 12.19
CA ALA A 254 1.80 16.52 12.37
C ALA A 254 1.71 14.98 12.49
N ALA A 255 0.75 14.47 13.26
CA ALA A 255 0.49 13.03 13.37
C ALA A 255 0.13 12.41 12.01
N SER A 256 -0.73 13.06 11.20
CA SER A 256 -1.02 12.63 9.83
C SER A 256 0.23 12.61 8.93
N GLY A 257 1.11 13.61 9.04
CA GLY A 257 2.37 13.63 8.31
C GLY A 257 3.29 12.45 8.69
N LEU A 258 3.34 12.10 9.97
CA LEU A 258 4.10 10.95 10.47
C LEU A 258 3.48 9.62 9.98
N LEU A 259 2.15 9.48 10.04
CA LEU A 259 1.43 8.31 9.51
C LEU A 259 1.65 8.15 8.00
N ALA A 260 1.75 9.26 7.25
CA ALA A 260 2.08 9.21 5.83
C ALA A 260 3.49 8.63 5.60
N LEU A 261 4.51 9.07 6.36
CA LEU A 261 5.87 8.52 6.28
C LEU A 261 5.92 7.05 6.70
N PHE A 262 5.20 6.65 7.73
CA PHE A 262 5.08 5.26 8.18
C PHE A 262 4.28 4.38 7.22
N SER A 263 3.55 4.99 6.27
CA SER A 263 2.87 4.25 5.19
C SER A 263 3.80 4.01 4.01
N ARG A 264 4.56 5.03 3.59
CA ARG A 264 5.52 4.94 2.48
C ARG A 264 6.54 6.08 2.51
N GLU A 265 7.76 5.77 2.18
CA GLU A 265 8.90 6.69 2.20
C GLU A 265 8.72 7.89 1.25
N ILE A 266 8.00 7.71 0.15
CA ILE A 266 7.69 8.79 -0.83
C ILE A 266 6.92 9.97 -0.19
N ALA A 267 6.34 9.79 1.00
CA ALA A 267 5.68 10.87 1.74
C ALA A 267 6.63 12.02 2.11
N CYS A 268 7.95 11.83 2.07
CA CYS A 268 8.92 12.92 2.21
C CYS A 268 8.74 14.00 1.13
N VAL A 269 8.32 13.60 -0.08
CA VAL A 269 8.00 14.56 -1.17
C VAL A 269 6.79 15.43 -0.80
N TRP A 270 5.78 14.85 -0.14
CA TRP A 270 4.64 15.63 0.35
C TRP A 270 5.07 16.71 1.37
N ILE A 271 6.01 16.37 2.26
CA ILE A 271 6.56 17.34 3.22
C ILE A 271 7.31 18.45 2.46
N ALA A 272 8.13 18.09 1.47
CA ALA A 272 8.84 19.07 0.65
C ALA A 272 7.88 20.01 -0.11
N LEU A 273 6.81 19.47 -0.70
CA LEU A 273 5.77 20.24 -1.37
C LEU A 273 5.00 21.14 -0.40
N PHE A 274 4.70 20.64 0.78
CA PHE A 274 4.07 21.45 1.85
C PHE A 274 4.98 22.60 2.29
N VAL A 275 6.27 22.34 2.50
CA VAL A 275 7.26 23.35 2.83
C VAL A 275 7.38 24.38 1.71
N ALA A 276 7.44 23.95 0.45
CA ALA A 276 7.44 24.85 -0.70
C ALA A 276 6.18 25.73 -0.75
N HIS A 277 5.01 25.17 -0.46
CA HIS A 277 3.77 25.93 -0.34
C HIS A 277 3.85 27.01 0.74
N LEU A 278 4.36 26.66 1.93
CA LEU A 278 4.51 27.60 3.06
C LEU A 278 5.48 28.75 2.74
N LEU A 279 6.58 28.46 2.03
CA LEU A 279 7.63 29.43 1.73
C LEU A 279 7.30 30.32 0.56
N PHE A 280 6.76 29.74 -0.51
CA PHE A 280 6.63 30.43 -1.79
C PHE A 280 5.20 30.86 -2.13
N VAL A 281 4.18 30.20 -1.63
CA VAL A 281 2.77 30.46 -1.96
C VAL A 281 2.07 31.22 -0.84
N GLU A 282 2.17 30.77 0.40
CA GLU A 282 1.42 31.29 1.55
C GLU A 282 2.14 32.50 2.21
N LYS A 283 2.19 33.62 1.49
CA LYS A 283 2.92 34.81 1.98
C LYS A 283 2.30 35.48 3.19
N ASN A 284 0.98 35.38 3.37
CA ASN A 284 0.24 36.02 4.46
C ASN A 284 0.19 35.21 5.75
N LEU A 285 0.99 34.14 5.85
CA LEU A 285 1.08 33.35 7.06
C LEU A 285 1.94 34.05 8.12
N ARG A 286 1.46 34.07 9.37
CA ARG A 286 2.23 34.63 10.50
C ARG A 286 3.57 33.91 10.64
N ALA A 287 4.67 34.65 10.84
CA ALA A 287 6.02 34.10 10.94
C ALA A 287 6.10 32.96 11.99
N ARG A 288 5.51 33.16 13.18
CA ARG A 288 5.45 32.12 14.23
C ARG A 288 4.78 30.82 13.76
N ALA A 289 3.69 30.91 12.99
CA ALA A 289 3.01 29.72 12.47
C ALA A 289 3.84 29.02 11.40
N ARG A 290 4.56 29.80 10.57
CA ARG A 290 5.48 29.26 9.55
C ARG A 290 6.66 28.54 10.18
N ILE A 291 7.34 29.19 11.16
CA ILE A 291 8.47 28.59 11.88
C ILE A 291 8.02 27.34 12.63
N GLY A 292 6.87 27.39 13.33
CA GLY A 292 6.32 26.22 14.02
C GLY A 292 6.00 25.06 13.08
N ALA A 293 5.46 25.33 11.88
CA ALA A 293 5.20 24.29 10.88
C ALA A 293 6.50 23.67 10.35
N LEU A 294 7.52 24.49 10.05
CA LEU A 294 8.83 23.98 9.60
C LEU A 294 9.51 23.15 10.69
N PHE A 295 9.45 23.59 11.94
CA PHE A 295 9.95 22.82 13.08
C PHE A 295 9.21 21.48 13.21
N CYS A 296 7.87 21.48 13.13
CA CYS A 296 7.08 20.25 13.15
C CYS A 296 7.43 19.31 11.99
N CYS A 297 7.68 19.81 10.78
CA CYS A 297 8.15 18.98 9.66
C CYS A 297 9.50 18.32 9.99
N GLY A 298 10.46 19.08 10.53
CA GLY A 298 11.75 18.55 10.97
C GLY A 298 11.60 17.49 12.07
N LEU A 299 10.73 17.74 13.05
CA LEU A 299 10.45 16.79 14.14
C LEU A 299 9.80 15.49 13.62
N VAL A 300 8.82 15.57 12.71
CA VAL A 300 8.18 14.41 12.10
C VAL A 300 9.21 13.55 11.36
N ILE A 301 10.12 14.19 10.60
CA ILE A 301 11.21 13.49 9.89
C ILE A 301 12.17 12.85 10.90
N ALA A 302 12.55 13.56 11.98
CA ALA A 302 13.46 13.03 13.00
C ALA A 302 12.85 11.82 13.72
N ILE A 303 11.55 11.88 14.10
CA ILE A 303 10.84 10.75 14.71
C ILE A 303 10.81 9.55 13.73
N TYR A 304 10.51 9.78 12.46
CA TYR A 304 10.52 8.71 11.46
C TYR A 304 11.88 8.04 11.36
N PHE A 305 12.98 8.81 11.27
CA PHE A 305 14.33 8.26 11.21
C PHE A 305 14.75 7.55 12.50
N ALA A 306 14.32 8.04 13.68
CA ALA A 306 14.55 7.36 14.95
C ALA A 306 13.84 6.01 15.01
N CYS A 307 12.56 5.96 14.61
CA CYS A 307 11.80 4.71 14.56
C CYS A 307 12.35 3.73 13.52
N ARG A 308 12.90 4.23 12.41
CA ARG A 308 13.51 3.39 11.37
C ARG A 308 14.80 2.69 11.84
N GLN A 309 15.34 3.03 13.00
CA GLN A 309 16.48 2.33 13.61
C GLN A 309 16.04 1.13 14.48
N LEU A 310 14.73 0.95 14.70
CA LEU A 310 14.20 -0.14 15.53
C LEU A 310 14.34 -1.53 14.89
N PRO A 311 14.10 -1.70 13.55
CA PRO A 311 14.25 -2.99 12.91
C PRO A 311 15.69 -3.52 12.95
N GLU A 312 15.82 -4.83 12.77
CA GLU A 312 17.08 -5.54 12.65
C GLU A 312 17.98 -4.89 11.59
N ARG A 313 19.31 -4.88 11.84
CA ARG A 313 20.27 -4.37 10.86
C ARG A 313 20.42 -5.37 9.71
N ARG A 314 20.13 -4.91 8.51
CA ARG A 314 20.32 -5.69 7.28
C ARG A 314 21.56 -5.19 6.53
N PRO A 315 22.31 -6.08 5.88
CA PRO A 315 23.37 -5.63 4.96
C PRO A 315 22.72 -4.75 3.89
N GLY A 316 23.37 -3.67 3.53
CA GLY A 316 22.94 -2.83 2.41
C GLY A 316 22.83 -3.67 1.12
N PRO A 317 21.99 -3.28 0.17
CA PRO A 317 22.00 -3.91 -1.13
C PRO A 317 23.43 -3.89 -1.67
N PRO A 318 23.84 -4.93 -2.42
CA PRO A 318 25.14 -4.93 -3.05
C PRO A 318 25.29 -3.62 -3.82
N SER A 319 26.41 -2.94 -3.63
CA SER A 319 26.72 -1.78 -4.46
C SER A 319 26.85 -2.31 -5.88
N ASP A 320 25.85 -2.04 -6.71
CA ASP A 320 25.99 -2.11 -8.17
C ASP A 320 26.99 -1.04 -8.58
N ASP A 321 28.25 -1.23 -8.18
CA ASP A 321 29.31 -0.31 -8.48
C ASP A 321 29.45 -0.24 -10.00
N ALA A 322 28.85 0.81 -10.55
CA ALA A 322 29.20 1.39 -11.83
C ALA A 322 28.93 0.55 -13.10
N ILE A 323 27.86 -0.25 -13.16
CA ILE A 323 27.42 -0.80 -14.45
C ILE A 323 27.06 0.35 -15.42
N TRP A 324 26.69 1.54 -14.91
CA TRP A 324 26.19 2.63 -15.73
C TRP A 324 26.94 3.93 -15.52
N SER A 325 27.57 4.43 -16.59
CA SER A 325 28.14 5.78 -16.61
C SER A 325 27.05 6.85 -16.41
N GLY A 326 27.44 8.05 -15.97
CA GLY A 326 26.51 9.16 -15.78
C GLY A 326 25.70 9.52 -17.03
N SER A 327 26.28 9.37 -18.22
CA SER A 327 25.58 9.61 -19.51
C SER A 327 24.49 8.58 -19.80
N VAL A 328 24.77 7.29 -19.54
CA VAL A 328 23.77 6.22 -19.69
C VAL A 328 22.63 6.43 -18.70
N ARG A 329 22.95 6.75 -17.45
CA ARG A 329 21.95 7.03 -16.43
C ARG A 329 21.05 8.22 -16.80
N ALA A 330 21.64 9.29 -17.35
CA ALA A 330 20.87 10.43 -17.86
C ALA A 330 19.90 10.04 -19.01
N ALA A 331 20.35 9.18 -19.94
CA ALA A 331 19.49 8.65 -20.99
C ALA A 331 18.34 7.81 -20.44
N LEU A 332 18.60 6.94 -19.44
CA LEU A 332 17.57 6.17 -18.78
C LEU A 332 16.54 7.03 -18.03
N MET A 333 16.98 8.09 -17.37
CA MET A 333 16.11 9.08 -16.75
C MET A 333 15.23 9.77 -17.81
N ALA A 334 15.79 10.17 -18.95
CA ALA A 334 15.01 10.75 -20.03
C ALA A 334 13.98 9.76 -20.60
N ARG A 335 14.35 8.51 -20.83
CA ARG A 335 13.43 7.43 -21.27
C ARG A 335 12.29 7.21 -20.26
N ALA A 336 12.61 7.10 -18.97
CA ALA A 336 11.63 6.93 -17.91
C ALA A 336 10.65 8.12 -17.86
N LEU A 337 11.14 9.35 -17.96
CA LEU A 337 10.31 10.56 -18.01
C LEU A 337 9.38 10.55 -19.23
N GLY A 338 9.89 10.10 -20.38
CA GLY A 338 9.10 9.99 -21.61
C GLY A 338 7.99 8.95 -21.50
N ASP A 339 8.29 7.79 -20.93
CA ASP A 339 7.26 6.76 -20.72
C ASP A 339 6.21 7.21 -19.69
N TYR A 340 6.61 7.89 -18.62
CA TYR A 340 5.66 8.51 -17.69
C TYR A 340 4.79 9.57 -18.36
N GLY A 341 5.36 10.43 -19.21
CA GLY A 341 4.60 11.40 -19.99
C GLY A 341 3.59 10.73 -20.93
N ARG A 342 4.02 9.67 -21.61
CA ARG A 342 3.15 8.85 -22.46
C ARG A 342 2.00 8.23 -21.67
N LEU A 343 2.31 7.60 -20.53
CA LEU A 343 1.31 6.93 -19.68
C LEU A 343 0.26 7.91 -19.13
N LEU A 344 0.64 9.16 -18.83
CA LEU A 344 -0.28 10.19 -18.35
C LEU A 344 -1.25 10.68 -19.42
N ILE A 345 -0.85 10.66 -20.72
CA ILE A 345 -1.66 11.16 -21.82
C ILE A 345 -2.35 10.02 -22.56
N PHE A 346 -1.61 8.95 -22.83
CA PHE A 346 -2.05 7.77 -23.57
C PHE A 346 -1.74 6.49 -22.77
N PRO A 347 -2.60 6.11 -21.81
CA PRO A 347 -2.37 4.97 -20.93
C PRO A 347 -2.63 3.63 -21.64
N THR A 348 -1.80 3.32 -22.65
CA THR A 348 -1.79 2.06 -23.38
C THR A 348 -0.66 1.17 -22.90
N ASN A 349 -0.74 -0.13 -23.17
CA ASN A 349 0.26 -1.14 -22.77
C ASN A 349 0.64 -1.00 -21.29
N LEU A 350 -0.40 -1.02 -20.42
CA LEU A 350 -0.23 -0.89 -18.98
C LEU A 350 0.28 -2.21 -18.41
N HIS A 351 1.34 -2.14 -17.62
CA HIS A 351 1.84 -3.23 -16.80
C HIS A 351 2.62 -2.68 -15.58
N MET A 352 2.61 -3.43 -14.50
CA MET A 352 3.08 -2.95 -13.20
C MET A 352 4.52 -2.44 -13.22
N GLU A 353 5.43 -3.23 -13.78
CA GLU A 353 6.84 -2.88 -13.93
C GLU A 353 7.19 -2.83 -15.42
N ARG A 354 7.75 -1.72 -15.83
CA ARG A 354 8.26 -1.53 -17.20
C ARG A 354 9.78 -1.44 -17.17
N THR A 355 10.41 -2.11 -18.09
CA THR A 355 11.81 -1.91 -18.38
C THR A 355 11.93 -1.08 -19.66
N VAL A 356 12.21 0.22 -19.51
CA VAL A 356 12.72 1.01 -20.64
C VAL A 356 14.17 0.65 -20.92
N PHE A 357 14.69 -0.25 -20.08
CA PHE A 357 16.01 -0.80 -20.13
C PHE A 357 16.08 -1.99 -19.16
N ASP A 358 16.48 -3.15 -19.64
CA ASP A 358 16.66 -4.36 -18.82
C ASP A 358 18.12 -4.51 -18.41
N PRO A 359 18.48 -4.34 -17.12
CA PRO A 359 19.86 -4.48 -16.67
C PRO A 359 20.41 -5.89 -16.85
N VAL A 360 19.55 -6.91 -16.96
CA VAL A 360 19.97 -8.30 -17.22
C VAL A 360 20.41 -8.50 -18.66
N VAL A 361 19.72 -7.82 -19.60
CA VAL A 361 20.06 -7.86 -21.03
C VAL A 361 21.28 -7.00 -21.35
N TYR A 362 21.48 -5.91 -20.61
CA TYR A 362 22.54 -4.93 -20.85
C TYR A 362 23.67 -5.10 -19.84
N ARG A 363 24.57 -6.01 -20.10
CA ARG A 363 25.73 -6.30 -19.26
C ARG A 363 26.86 -5.27 -19.39
N SER A 364 26.80 -4.39 -20.39
CA SER A 364 27.84 -3.38 -20.64
C SER A 364 27.27 -2.02 -21.06
N ASN A 365 28.09 -0.96 -20.87
CA ASN A 365 27.77 0.39 -21.33
C ASN A 365 27.57 0.51 -22.86
N ALA A 366 28.04 -0.46 -23.64
CA ALA A 366 27.88 -0.48 -25.09
C ALA A 366 26.50 -0.98 -25.52
N ASP A 367 25.89 -1.87 -24.76
CA ASP A 367 24.69 -2.59 -25.15
C ASP A 367 23.44 -1.70 -25.21
N TRP A 368 23.37 -0.61 -24.44
CA TRP A 368 22.24 0.33 -24.48
C TRP A 368 22.07 0.99 -25.86
N ARG A 369 23.12 1.12 -26.64
CA ARG A 369 23.11 1.73 -27.98
C ARG A 369 22.37 0.86 -28.99
N ASN A 370 22.26 -0.45 -28.74
CA ASN A 370 21.63 -1.39 -29.63
C ASN A 370 20.08 -1.31 -29.59
N GLN A 371 19.52 -0.50 -28.67
CA GLN A 371 18.06 -0.32 -28.56
C GLN A 371 17.57 1.02 -29.07
N ILE A 372 17.95 1.38 -30.29
CA ILE A 372 17.45 2.58 -30.97
C ILE A 372 15.91 2.65 -30.98
N GLY A 373 15.23 1.49 -31.03
CA GLY A 373 13.77 1.41 -31.01
C GLY A 373 13.07 2.00 -29.79
N VAL A 374 13.77 2.27 -28.68
CA VAL A 374 13.20 2.93 -27.47
C VAL A 374 13.67 4.38 -27.32
N GLU A 375 14.53 4.90 -28.21
CA GLU A 375 15.04 6.27 -28.12
C GLU A 375 13.96 7.33 -28.34
N TYR A 376 12.85 7.00 -28.97
CA TYR A 376 11.71 7.92 -29.02
C TYR A 376 11.23 8.32 -27.61
N LEU A 377 11.43 7.46 -26.60
CA LEU A 377 11.09 7.78 -25.20
C LEU A 377 12.03 8.86 -24.65
N SER A 378 13.33 8.85 -24.99
CA SER A 378 14.26 9.93 -24.60
C SER A 378 13.82 11.26 -25.19
N ILE A 379 13.47 11.28 -26.49
CA ILE A 379 12.98 12.49 -27.16
C ILE A 379 11.68 12.97 -26.51
N LEU A 380 10.76 12.06 -26.23
CA LEU A 380 9.51 12.40 -25.56
C LEU A 380 9.77 12.94 -24.13
N GLY A 381 10.70 12.36 -23.39
CA GLY A 381 11.07 12.82 -22.03
C GLY A 381 11.66 14.23 -22.04
N LEU A 382 12.56 14.50 -22.98
CA LEU A 382 13.09 15.86 -23.18
C LEU A 382 11.99 16.84 -23.61
N SER A 383 11.04 16.38 -24.43
CA SER A 383 9.89 17.20 -24.85
C SER A 383 8.96 17.51 -23.67
N VAL A 384 8.71 16.53 -22.79
CA VAL A 384 7.95 16.73 -21.54
C VAL A 384 8.67 17.75 -20.65
N LEU A 385 9.97 17.59 -20.45
CA LEU A 385 10.76 18.53 -19.64
C LEU A 385 10.73 19.94 -20.25
N ALA A 386 10.93 20.06 -21.55
CA ALA A 386 10.84 21.34 -22.27
C ALA A 386 9.45 21.96 -22.11
N ALA A 387 8.38 21.21 -22.29
CA ALA A 387 7.01 21.70 -22.12
C ALA A 387 6.77 22.22 -20.69
N LEU A 388 7.25 21.52 -19.67
CA LEU A 388 7.17 21.97 -18.27
C LEU A 388 7.96 23.26 -18.03
N VAL A 389 9.17 23.36 -18.54
CA VAL A 389 10.04 24.53 -18.37
C VAL A 389 9.46 25.76 -19.14
N PHE A 390 9.23 25.62 -20.44
CA PHE A 390 8.71 26.73 -21.26
C PHE A 390 7.29 27.15 -20.86
N GLY A 391 6.43 26.15 -20.55
CA GLY A 391 5.10 26.43 -20.03
C GLY A 391 5.13 27.22 -18.72
N SER A 392 6.07 26.88 -17.81
CA SER A 392 6.25 27.60 -16.54
C SER A 392 6.85 29.02 -16.73
N ALA A 393 7.74 29.20 -17.71
CA ALA A 393 8.36 30.47 -18.01
C ALA A 393 7.37 31.45 -18.67
N ARG A 394 6.36 30.95 -19.40
CA ARG A 394 5.37 31.80 -20.08
C ARG A 394 4.55 32.59 -19.06
N ARG A 395 4.61 33.93 -19.16
CA ARG A 395 3.84 34.85 -18.31
C ARG A 395 2.34 34.72 -18.60
N GLY A 396 1.50 34.91 -17.55
CA GLY A 396 0.06 34.86 -17.67
C GLY A 396 -0.64 34.55 -16.33
N ARG A 397 -1.98 34.49 -16.34
CA ARG A 397 -2.82 34.28 -15.14
C ARG A 397 -2.60 32.91 -14.50
N GLY A 398 -2.30 31.88 -15.29
CA GLY A 398 -2.04 30.53 -14.86
C GLY A 398 -0.57 30.23 -14.53
N GLN A 399 0.34 31.17 -14.61
CA GLN A 399 1.80 30.95 -14.48
C GLN A 399 2.17 30.30 -13.15
N LEU A 400 1.65 30.80 -12.03
CA LEU A 400 1.93 30.19 -10.70
C LEU A 400 1.44 28.76 -10.58
N MET A 401 0.29 28.44 -11.19
CA MET A 401 -0.20 27.06 -11.22
C MET A 401 0.70 26.17 -12.07
N ARG A 402 1.18 26.66 -13.22
CA ARG A 402 2.14 25.90 -14.06
C ARG A 402 3.45 25.67 -13.34
N ILE A 403 4.03 26.69 -12.70
CA ILE A 403 5.26 26.56 -11.91
C ILE A 403 5.04 25.54 -10.78
N PHE A 404 3.96 25.68 -10.00
CA PHE A 404 3.68 24.81 -8.87
C PHE A 404 3.41 23.37 -9.33
N GLY A 405 2.64 23.20 -10.40
CA GLY A 405 2.35 21.87 -10.98
C GLY A 405 3.59 21.19 -11.54
N ALA A 406 4.43 21.92 -12.30
CA ALA A 406 5.69 21.40 -12.81
C ALA A 406 6.66 21.03 -11.68
N SER A 407 6.78 21.89 -10.65
CA SER A 407 7.60 21.60 -9.46
C SER A 407 7.09 20.37 -8.71
N TRP A 408 5.78 20.23 -8.57
CA TRP A 408 5.17 19.04 -7.95
C TRP A 408 5.48 17.76 -8.74
N PHE A 409 5.25 17.81 -10.06
CA PHE A 409 5.52 16.66 -10.94
C PHE A 409 6.99 16.24 -10.88
N LEU A 410 7.92 17.19 -11.02
CA LEU A 410 9.35 16.91 -10.99
C LEU A 410 9.82 16.45 -9.60
N ALA A 411 9.34 17.05 -8.52
CA ALA A 411 9.64 16.61 -7.15
C ALA A 411 9.16 15.19 -6.88
N GLY A 412 7.97 14.81 -7.38
CA GLY A 412 7.46 13.46 -7.29
C GLY A 412 8.18 12.47 -8.21
N TYR A 413 8.67 12.93 -9.36
CA TYR A 413 9.44 12.12 -10.31
C TYR A 413 10.87 11.85 -9.81
N LEU A 414 11.51 12.79 -9.13
CA LEU A 414 12.92 12.73 -8.75
C LEU A 414 13.29 11.43 -7.98
N PRO A 415 12.55 10.97 -6.96
CA PRO A 415 12.87 9.72 -6.25
C PRO A 415 12.75 8.46 -7.11
N VAL A 416 11.97 8.51 -8.20
CA VAL A 416 11.69 7.37 -9.09
C VAL A 416 12.31 7.55 -10.47
N SER A 417 13.24 8.48 -10.60
CA SER A 417 13.90 8.83 -11.85
C SER A 417 15.09 7.94 -12.21
N ASN A 418 15.44 6.97 -11.39
CA ASN A 418 16.65 6.14 -11.52
C ASN A 418 17.99 6.91 -11.32
N ILE A 419 17.97 8.06 -10.62
CA ILE A 419 19.20 8.67 -10.12
C ILE A 419 19.97 7.69 -9.22
N VAL A 420 19.23 7.01 -8.34
CA VAL A 420 19.67 5.82 -7.62
C VAL A 420 19.02 4.63 -8.32
N PRO A 421 19.76 3.56 -8.61
CA PRO A 421 19.21 2.36 -9.22
C PRO A 421 18.01 1.82 -8.43
N LEU A 422 16.93 1.50 -9.13
CA LEU A 422 15.72 0.92 -8.57
C LEU A 422 15.51 -0.47 -9.17
N ASN A 423 14.69 -1.29 -8.52
CA ASN A 423 14.35 -2.63 -8.97
C ASN A 423 13.52 -2.68 -10.28
N ALA A 424 12.98 -1.54 -10.71
CA ALA A 424 12.37 -1.33 -12.02
C ALA A 424 12.77 0.04 -12.57
N THR A 425 12.79 0.21 -13.89
CA THR A 425 13.10 1.51 -14.49
C THR A 425 11.88 2.43 -14.53
N VAL A 426 10.68 1.86 -14.68
CA VAL A 426 9.39 2.55 -14.63
C VAL A 426 8.37 1.65 -13.94
N ALA A 427 7.55 2.21 -13.05
CA ALA A 427 6.42 1.53 -12.44
C ALA A 427 5.18 2.44 -12.44
N GLU A 428 4.01 1.88 -12.81
CA GLU A 428 2.76 2.63 -12.95
C GLU A 428 2.37 3.35 -11.64
N HIS A 429 2.44 2.65 -10.50
CA HIS A 429 2.06 3.20 -9.20
C HIS A 429 2.94 4.37 -8.74
N TRP A 430 4.15 4.53 -9.31
CA TRP A 430 5.00 5.68 -9.01
C TRP A 430 4.44 7.00 -9.55
N LEU A 431 3.48 6.96 -10.47
CA LEU A 431 2.76 8.13 -10.95
C LEU A 431 1.63 8.60 -10.00
N TYR A 432 1.33 7.86 -8.93
CA TYR A 432 0.22 8.20 -8.03
C TYR A 432 0.32 9.61 -7.46
N LEU A 433 1.49 10.03 -7.03
CA LEU A 433 1.76 11.39 -6.55
C LEU A 433 2.11 12.38 -7.69
N PRO A 434 3.02 12.08 -8.63
CA PRO A 434 3.42 13.04 -9.66
C PRO A 434 2.29 13.47 -10.59
N SER A 435 1.33 12.58 -10.89
CA SER A 435 0.19 12.86 -11.77
C SER A 435 -0.63 14.08 -11.33
N VAL A 436 -0.74 14.31 -10.01
CA VAL A 436 -1.40 15.51 -9.46
C VAL A 436 -0.71 16.79 -9.97
N GLY A 437 0.63 16.83 -9.92
CA GLY A 437 1.41 17.97 -10.40
C GLY A 437 1.21 18.22 -11.89
N PHE A 438 1.20 17.15 -12.68
CA PHE A 438 0.93 17.23 -14.11
C PHE A 438 -0.47 17.81 -14.40
N LEU A 439 -1.50 17.36 -13.69
CA LEU A 439 -2.86 17.87 -13.86
C LEU A 439 -3.01 19.33 -13.38
N ILE A 440 -2.30 19.74 -12.32
CA ILE A 440 -2.23 21.15 -11.90
C ILE A 440 -1.58 22.00 -13.00
N PHE A 441 -0.47 21.52 -13.60
CA PHE A 441 0.21 22.19 -14.71
C PHE A 441 -0.73 22.39 -15.90
N LEU A 442 -1.44 21.33 -16.33
CA LEU A 442 -2.43 21.41 -17.41
C LEU A 442 -3.56 22.40 -17.09
N THR A 443 -4.04 22.41 -15.83
CA THR A 443 -5.05 23.39 -15.39
C THR A 443 -4.52 24.80 -15.51
N GLY A 444 -3.25 25.06 -15.15
CA GLY A 444 -2.58 26.33 -15.34
C GLY A 444 -2.47 26.76 -16.80
N CYS A 445 -2.33 25.81 -17.73
CA CYS A 445 -2.39 26.08 -19.18
C CYS A 445 -3.84 26.40 -19.62
N ALA A 446 -4.82 25.63 -19.13
CA ALA A 446 -6.22 25.81 -19.50
C ALA A 446 -6.81 27.17 -19.08
N ILE A 447 -6.34 27.74 -17.96
CA ILE A 447 -6.77 29.11 -17.51
C ILE A 447 -6.39 30.22 -18.49
N GLU A 448 -5.38 30.02 -19.32
CA GLU A 448 -4.97 30.97 -20.34
C GLU A 448 -5.88 30.95 -21.59
N LEU A 449 -6.72 29.91 -21.72
CA LEU A 449 -7.61 29.82 -22.89
C LEU A 449 -8.62 30.98 -22.89
N PRO A 450 -8.94 31.54 -24.06
CA PRO A 450 -10.02 32.50 -24.21
C PRO A 450 -11.36 31.94 -23.73
N SER A 451 -12.22 32.81 -23.19
CA SER A 451 -13.52 32.40 -22.62
C SER A 451 -14.40 31.61 -23.59
N ARG A 452 -14.30 31.88 -24.89
CA ARG A 452 -15.02 31.14 -25.96
C ARG A 452 -14.68 29.64 -25.99
N HIS A 453 -13.48 29.23 -25.52
CA HIS A 453 -13.04 27.82 -25.54
C HIS A 453 -13.33 27.07 -24.26
N TRP A 454 -13.94 27.67 -23.22
CA TRP A 454 -14.22 27.01 -21.96
C TRP A 454 -15.21 25.83 -22.10
N LYS A 455 -16.22 25.97 -22.96
CA LYS A 455 -17.16 24.86 -23.24
C LYS A 455 -16.41 23.67 -23.85
N LEU A 456 -15.47 23.93 -24.77
CA LEU A 456 -14.62 22.91 -25.36
C LEU A 456 -13.69 22.25 -24.30
N ALA A 457 -13.08 23.04 -23.43
CA ALA A 457 -12.21 22.52 -22.37
C ALA A 457 -13.01 21.61 -21.40
N VAL A 458 -14.23 21.98 -21.04
CA VAL A 458 -15.12 21.13 -20.21
C VAL A 458 -15.52 19.85 -20.97
N ALA A 459 -15.86 19.97 -22.25
CA ALA A 459 -16.22 18.80 -23.08
C ALA A 459 -15.05 17.82 -23.20
N LEU A 460 -13.83 18.32 -23.42
CA LEU A 460 -12.62 17.49 -23.45
C LEU A 460 -12.32 16.85 -22.09
N ALA A 461 -12.54 17.56 -21.00
CA ALA A 461 -12.39 16.98 -19.64
C ALA A 461 -13.41 15.86 -19.38
N LEU A 462 -14.66 16.03 -19.81
CA LEU A 462 -15.70 14.99 -19.72
C LEU A 462 -15.36 13.77 -20.57
N LEU A 463 -14.89 14.00 -21.80
CA LEU A 463 -14.46 12.93 -22.69
C LEU A 463 -13.25 12.17 -22.11
N ALA A 464 -12.29 12.89 -21.55
CA ALA A 464 -11.16 12.28 -20.84
C ALA A 464 -11.62 11.45 -19.64
N VAL A 465 -12.52 11.96 -18.80
CA VAL A 465 -13.11 11.20 -17.69
C VAL A 465 -13.78 9.93 -18.20
N ALA A 466 -14.62 10.00 -19.23
CA ALA A 466 -15.30 8.84 -19.77
C ALA A 466 -14.31 7.80 -20.33
N GLY A 467 -13.38 8.21 -21.19
CA GLY A 467 -12.38 7.32 -21.80
C GLY A 467 -11.45 6.68 -20.77
N LEU A 468 -10.95 7.49 -19.80
CA LEU A 468 -10.10 6.98 -18.73
C LEU A 468 -10.86 6.05 -17.79
N SER A 469 -12.16 6.32 -17.51
CA SER A 469 -12.99 5.42 -16.68
C SER A 469 -13.15 4.05 -17.33
N VAL A 470 -13.48 4.00 -18.62
CA VAL A 470 -13.58 2.74 -19.36
C VAL A 470 -12.24 2.00 -19.36
N ARG A 471 -11.15 2.71 -19.68
CA ARG A 471 -9.80 2.11 -19.72
C ARG A 471 -9.35 1.61 -18.34
N SER A 472 -9.71 2.34 -17.28
CA SER A 472 -9.39 1.97 -15.91
C SER A 472 -10.18 0.75 -15.46
N HIS A 473 -11.46 0.68 -15.79
CA HIS A 473 -12.29 -0.49 -15.51
C HIS A 473 -11.76 -1.75 -16.19
N MET A 474 -11.38 -1.64 -17.48
CA MET A 474 -10.73 -2.74 -18.22
C MET A 474 -9.40 -3.13 -17.57
N ARG A 475 -8.60 -2.15 -17.14
CA ARG A 475 -7.31 -2.43 -16.46
C ARG A 475 -7.52 -3.08 -15.09
N SER A 476 -8.53 -2.68 -14.35
CA SER A 476 -8.90 -3.30 -13.08
C SER A 476 -9.32 -4.76 -13.26
N ALA A 477 -9.99 -5.09 -14.38
CA ALA A 477 -10.33 -6.47 -14.72
C ALA A 477 -9.09 -7.34 -15.04
N ASP A 478 -7.97 -6.77 -15.50
CA ASP A 478 -6.71 -7.50 -15.68
C ASP A 478 -6.15 -8.03 -14.34
N TRP A 479 -6.56 -7.46 -13.19
CA TRP A 479 -6.11 -7.82 -11.85
C TRP A 479 -7.01 -8.86 -11.14
N VAL A 480 -8.05 -9.36 -11.81
CA VAL A 480 -8.99 -10.30 -11.19
C VAL A 480 -8.34 -11.65 -10.93
N THR A 481 -7.55 -12.18 -11.90
CA THR A 481 -6.80 -13.42 -11.69
C THR A 481 -5.31 -13.21 -11.92
N ALA A 482 -4.49 -13.91 -11.13
CA ALA A 482 -3.05 -13.88 -11.25
C ALA A 482 -2.58 -14.28 -12.67
N GLU A 483 -3.19 -15.31 -13.26
CA GLU A 483 -2.86 -15.75 -14.61
C GLU A 483 -3.14 -14.66 -15.66
N THR A 484 -4.32 -14.04 -15.62
CA THR A 484 -4.67 -12.94 -16.54
C THR A 484 -3.69 -11.79 -16.39
N PHE A 485 -3.37 -11.41 -15.15
CA PHE A 485 -2.43 -10.34 -14.86
C PHE A 485 -1.04 -10.60 -15.48
N TYR A 486 -0.45 -11.79 -15.23
CA TYR A 486 0.89 -12.08 -15.74
C TYR A 486 0.90 -12.24 -17.28
N ARG A 487 -0.11 -12.89 -17.86
CA ARG A 487 -0.24 -13.02 -19.33
C ARG A 487 -0.37 -11.64 -20.00
N ARG A 488 -1.23 -10.75 -19.47
CA ARG A 488 -1.39 -9.37 -19.97
C ARG A 488 -0.13 -8.55 -19.81
N THR A 489 0.56 -8.69 -18.68
CA THR A 489 1.84 -8.01 -18.40
C THR A 489 2.91 -8.42 -19.40
N LEU A 490 3.07 -9.72 -19.66
CA LEU A 490 4.03 -10.23 -20.66
C LEU A 490 3.64 -9.79 -22.08
N ALA A 491 2.37 -9.85 -22.45
CA ALA A 491 1.88 -9.40 -23.78
C ALA A 491 2.05 -7.88 -23.99
N ALA A 492 2.01 -7.09 -22.92
CA ALA A 492 2.25 -5.65 -22.99
C ALA A 492 3.75 -5.25 -23.04
N GLY A 493 4.66 -6.23 -23.06
CA GLY A 493 6.10 -6.01 -23.12
C GLY A 493 6.81 -6.01 -21.77
N GLY A 494 6.16 -6.49 -20.70
CA GLY A 494 6.76 -6.71 -19.39
C GLY A 494 7.63 -7.97 -19.38
N THR A 495 8.83 -7.90 -19.95
CA THR A 495 9.77 -9.02 -20.11
C THR A 495 10.56 -9.36 -18.83
N SER A 496 10.07 -8.94 -17.66
CA SER A 496 10.74 -9.23 -16.40
C SER A 496 10.75 -10.74 -16.11
N ALA A 497 11.94 -11.27 -15.80
CA ALA A 497 12.11 -12.67 -15.39
C ALA A 497 11.17 -13.04 -14.22
N ARG A 498 10.88 -12.09 -13.34
CA ARG A 498 9.97 -12.21 -12.20
C ARG A 498 8.52 -12.52 -12.62
N ASN A 499 8.03 -11.86 -13.68
CA ASN A 499 6.70 -12.14 -14.24
C ASN A 499 6.59 -13.54 -14.80
N GLY A 500 7.63 -14.00 -15.51
CA GLY A 500 7.70 -15.35 -16.04
C GLY A 500 7.72 -16.41 -14.92
N VAL A 501 8.51 -16.19 -13.86
CA VAL A 501 8.54 -17.10 -12.71
C VAL A 501 7.17 -17.22 -12.07
N ASN A 502 6.50 -16.11 -11.80
CA ASN A 502 5.18 -16.15 -11.15
C ASN A 502 4.12 -16.82 -12.03
N LEU A 503 4.17 -16.62 -13.37
CA LEU A 503 3.29 -17.34 -14.28
C LEU A 503 3.58 -18.85 -14.25
N GLY A 504 4.84 -19.26 -14.30
CA GLY A 504 5.24 -20.67 -14.20
C GLY A 504 4.79 -21.33 -12.91
N LEU A 505 4.84 -20.60 -11.77
CA LEU A 505 4.35 -21.07 -10.48
C LEU A 505 2.83 -21.36 -10.49
N ILE A 506 2.02 -20.59 -11.23
CA ILE A 506 0.59 -20.87 -11.36
C ILE A 506 0.36 -22.24 -12.00
N TYR A 507 1.10 -22.54 -13.08
CA TYR A 507 1.00 -23.85 -13.74
C TYR A 507 1.52 -24.99 -12.86
N ALA A 508 2.66 -24.77 -12.18
CA ALA A 508 3.21 -25.75 -11.26
C ALA A 508 2.23 -26.08 -10.13
N ASN A 509 1.57 -25.07 -9.54
CA ASN A 509 0.60 -25.25 -8.47
C ASN A 509 -0.69 -25.97 -8.94
N ARG A 510 -1.00 -25.94 -10.23
CA ARG A 510 -2.10 -26.70 -10.83
C ARG A 510 -1.70 -28.13 -11.24
N GLY A 511 -0.42 -28.49 -11.06
CA GLY A 511 0.14 -29.76 -11.48
C GLY A 511 0.52 -29.84 -12.96
N ASP A 512 0.40 -28.75 -13.71
CA ASP A 512 0.85 -28.67 -15.11
C ASP A 512 2.35 -28.36 -15.16
N TYR A 513 3.13 -29.35 -14.71
CA TYR A 513 4.58 -29.22 -14.60
C TYR A 513 5.28 -29.08 -15.95
N ALA A 514 4.68 -29.58 -17.03
CA ALA A 514 5.26 -29.49 -18.36
C ALA A 514 5.25 -28.06 -18.90
N GLU A 515 4.11 -27.35 -18.77
CA GLU A 515 4.03 -25.94 -19.17
C GLU A 515 4.85 -25.06 -18.21
N ALA A 516 4.86 -25.37 -16.91
CA ALA A 516 5.72 -24.70 -15.92
C ALA A 516 7.20 -24.81 -16.29
N GLU A 517 7.70 -26.01 -16.63
CA GLU A 517 9.08 -26.25 -17.09
C GLU A 517 9.42 -25.36 -18.30
N LYS A 518 8.55 -25.34 -19.30
CA LYS A 518 8.75 -24.54 -20.53
C LYS A 518 8.89 -23.04 -20.20
N ILE A 519 8.04 -22.53 -19.31
CA ILE A 519 8.09 -21.13 -18.89
C ILE A 519 9.37 -20.84 -18.10
N PHE A 520 9.76 -21.71 -17.15
CA PHE A 520 10.97 -21.50 -16.35
C PHE A 520 12.24 -21.58 -17.21
N ARG A 521 12.32 -22.48 -18.19
CA ARG A 521 13.45 -22.53 -19.13
C ARG A 521 13.54 -21.23 -19.94
N LYS A 522 12.41 -20.70 -20.41
CA LYS A 522 12.39 -19.40 -21.11
C LYS A 522 12.83 -18.24 -20.22
N VAL A 523 12.50 -18.28 -18.95
CA VAL A 523 12.99 -17.31 -17.96
C VAL A 523 14.52 -17.40 -17.81
N LEU A 524 15.05 -18.62 -17.76
CA LEU A 524 16.50 -18.87 -17.62
C LEU A 524 17.28 -18.53 -18.90
N GLU A 525 16.64 -18.48 -20.08
CA GLU A 525 17.27 -17.91 -21.29
C GLU A 525 17.54 -16.40 -21.11
N ILE A 526 16.65 -15.68 -20.41
CA ILE A 526 16.78 -14.23 -20.13
C ILE A 526 17.71 -13.99 -18.93
N ALA A 527 17.57 -14.80 -17.88
CA ALA A 527 18.29 -14.66 -16.61
C ALA A 527 18.86 -16.03 -16.18
N PRO A 528 19.99 -16.48 -16.74
CA PRO A 528 20.54 -17.82 -16.51
C PRO A 528 20.86 -18.11 -15.04
N ASP A 529 21.34 -17.10 -14.32
CA ASP A 529 21.77 -17.21 -12.92
C ASP A 529 20.66 -16.85 -11.92
N TYR A 530 19.38 -16.90 -12.31
CA TYR A 530 18.28 -16.53 -11.43
C TYR A 530 17.87 -17.71 -10.53
N PRO A 531 18.28 -17.73 -9.24
CA PRO A 531 18.13 -18.91 -8.38
C PRO A 531 16.67 -19.32 -8.15
N ILE A 532 15.76 -18.34 -8.12
CA ILE A 532 14.32 -18.61 -7.92
C ILE A 532 13.75 -19.38 -9.13
N ALA A 533 14.15 -19.01 -10.36
CA ALA A 533 13.74 -19.72 -11.55
C ALA A 533 14.36 -21.14 -11.62
N GLN A 534 15.64 -21.27 -11.23
CA GLN A 534 16.32 -22.57 -11.13
C GLN A 534 15.64 -23.50 -10.13
N ASN A 535 15.31 -22.98 -8.92
CA ASN A 535 14.58 -23.72 -7.89
C ASN A 535 13.20 -24.18 -8.37
N ASN A 536 12.45 -23.28 -9.01
CA ASN A 536 11.09 -23.60 -9.47
C ASN A 536 11.10 -24.56 -10.67
N LEU A 537 12.12 -24.45 -11.54
CA LEU A 537 12.35 -25.47 -12.58
C LEU A 537 12.65 -26.83 -11.97
N ALA A 538 13.49 -26.88 -10.94
CA ALA A 538 13.79 -28.10 -10.21
C ALA A 538 12.53 -28.73 -9.61
N SER A 539 11.68 -27.91 -8.97
CA SER A 539 10.39 -28.38 -8.41
C SER A 539 9.46 -28.91 -9.52
N ALA A 540 9.37 -28.26 -10.67
CA ALA A 540 8.57 -28.73 -11.80
C ALA A 540 9.11 -30.04 -12.39
N LEU A 541 10.44 -30.19 -12.49
CA LEU A 541 11.08 -31.43 -12.94
C LEU A 541 10.86 -32.57 -11.95
N HIS A 542 10.96 -32.29 -10.64
CA HIS A 542 10.63 -33.28 -9.60
C HIS A 542 9.18 -33.75 -9.69
N GLY A 543 8.23 -32.82 -9.87
CA GLY A 543 6.82 -33.14 -10.08
C GLY A 543 6.55 -34.02 -11.34
N GLN A 544 7.43 -33.97 -12.34
CA GLN A 544 7.42 -34.84 -13.51
C GLN A 544 8.14 -36.19 -13.31
N GLY A 545 8.73 -36.44 -12.15
CA GLY A 545 9.56 -37.63 -11.90
C GLY A 545 11.00 -37.54 -12.42
N LYS A 546 11.44 -36.39 -12.95
CA LYS A 546 12.83 -36.13 -13.41
C LYS A 546 13.74 -35.80 -12.23
N THR A 547 13.79 -36.71 -11.25
CA THR A 547 14.38 -36.47 -9.92
C THR A 547 15.86 -36.10 -9.96
N LYS A 548 16.66 -36.75 -10.85
CA LYS A 548 18.11 -36.49 -10.96
C LYS A 548 18.41 -35.07 -11.45
N GLU A 549 17.65 -34.59 -12.44
CA GLU A 549 17.83 -33.20 -12.95
C GLU A 549 17.42 -32.17 -11.87
N ALA A 550 16.32 -32.45 -11.14
CA ALA A 550 15.85 -31.60 -10.06
C ALA A 550 16.91 -31.48 -8.93
N GLU A 551 17.51 -32.62 -8.54
CA GLU A 551 18.53 -32.66 -7.48
C GLU A 551 19.75 -31.79 -7.82
N VAL A 552 20.23 -31.87 -9.07
CA VAL A 552 21.37 -31.05 -9.53
C VAL A 552 21.06 -29.54 -9.43
N LEU A 553 19.84 -29.14 -9.82
CA LEU A 553 19.44 -27.72 -9.77
C LEU A 553 19.24 -27.25 -8.31
N PHE A 554 18.62 -28.04 -7.44
CA PHE A 554 18.48 -27.70 -6.03
C PHE A 554 19.85 -27.57 -5.34
N ALA A 555 20.78 -28.48 -5.64
CA ALA A 555 22.14 -28.41 -5.11
C ALA A 555 22.89 -27.17 -5.63
N LEU A 556 22.67 -26.78 -6.90
CA LEU A 556 23.26 -25.55 -7.46
C LEU A 556 22.75 -24.31 -6.74
N VAL A 557 21.43 -24.21 -6.51
CA VAL A 557 20.82 -23.08 -5.77
C VAL A 557 21.33 -23.04 -4.33
N GLY A 558 21.43 -24.17 -3.64
CA GLY A 558 21.93 -24.26 -2.28
C GLY A 558 23.41 -23.85 -2.13
N LYS A 559 24.20 -23.99 -3.20
CA LYS A 559 25.63 -23.59 -3.23
C LYS A 559 25.85 -22.16 -3.74
N SER A 560 24.81 -21.39 -4.00
CA SER A 560 24.94 -20.05 -4.53
C SER A 560 25.91 -19.18 -3.71
N SER A 561 26.66 -18.31 -4.40
CA SER A 561 27.66 -17.43 -3.77
C SER A 561 27.02 -16.45 -2.77
N MET A 562 27.84 -15.90 -1.86
CA MET A 562 27.38 -14.83 -0.95
C MET A 562 26.82 -13.61 -1.70
N GLN A 563 27.36 -13.30 -2.89
CA GLN A 563 26.82 -12.23 -3.74
C GLN A 563 25.43 -12.57 -4.24
N THR A 564 25.24 -13.77 -4.77
CA THR A 564 23.92 -14.26 -5.24
C THR A 564 22.91 -14.30 -4.09
N ARG A 565 23.33 -14.69 -2.87
CA ARG A 565 22.46 -14.68 -1.68
C ARG A 565 22.03 -13.28 -1.27
N LYS A 566 22.87 -12.26 -1.44
CA LYS A 566 22.52 -10.86 -1.20
C LYS A 566 21.52 -10.33 -2.22
N GLU A 567 21.63 -10.73 -3.48
CA GLU A 567 20.70 -10.36 -4.54
C GLU A 567 19.38 -11.13 -4.42
N TYR A 568 19.45 -12.41 -4.03
CA TYR A 568 18.32 -13.34 -3.97
C TYR A 568 18.27 -14.04 -2.61
N PRO A 569 17.73 -13.40 -1.58
CA PRO A 569 17.80 -13.88 -0.19
C PRO A 569 17.07 -15.20 0.08
N ARG A 570 16.15 -15.63 -0.79
CA ARG A 570 15.38 -16.87 -0.63
C ARG A 570 16.08 -18.12 -1.18
N THR A 571 17.40 -18.11 -1.36
CA THR A 571 18.15 -19.27 -1.85
C THR A 571 18.13 -20.46 -0.87
N TRP A 572 17.78 -20.25 0.39
CA TRP A 572 17.51 -21.30 1.38
C TRP A 572 16.42 -22.30 0.93
N ILE A 573 15.49 -21.90 0.06
CA ILE A 573 14.42 -22.77 -0.45
C ILE A 573 15.02 -23.97 -1.22
N GLY A 574 16.13 -23.79 -1.94
CA GLY A 574 16.83 -24.89 -2.61
C GLY A 574 17.33 -25.95 -1.64
N ALA A 575 17.90 -25.52 -0.50
CA ALA A 575 18.35 -26.43 0.54
C ALA A 575 17.17 -27.15 1.21
N LEU A 576 16.06 -26.43 1.48
CA LEU A 576 14.83 -27.01 2.04
C LEU A 576 14.26 -28.10 1.12
N ASN A 577 14.14 -27.84 -0.18
CA ASN A 577 13.61 -28.80 -1.14
C ASN A 577 14.53 -30.01 -1.30
N LEU A 578 15.85 -29.79 -1.33
CA LEU A 578 16.82 -30.89 -1.41
C LEU A 578 16.77 -31.77 -0.15
N ALA A 579 16.64 -31.15 1.03
CA ALA A 579 16.48 -31.89 2.28
C ALA A 579 15.18 -32.70 2.30
N GLY A 580 14.08 -32.14 1.79
CA GLY A 580 12.81 -32.85 1.61
C GLY A 580 12.97 -34.08 0.73
N MET A 581 13.63 -33.96 -0.42
CA MET A 581 13.92 -35.09 -1.31
C MET A 581 14.76 -36.19 -0.63
N ARG A 582 15.74 -35.83 0.21
CA ARG A 582 16.54 -36.78 0.99
C ARG A 582 15.69 -37.47 2.04
N HIS A 583 14.83 -36.72 2.73
CA HIS A 583 13.90 -37.29 3.71
C HIS A 583 12.91 -38.29 3.07
N ASP A 584 12.34 -37.95 1.91
CA ASP A 584 11.45 -38.83 1.15
C ASP A 584 12.16 -40.12 0.67
N ALA A 585 13.46 -40.01 0.41
CA ALA A 585 14.34 -41.16 0.11
C ALA A 585 14.82 -41.94 1.36
N HIS A 586 14.29 -41.62 2.56
CA HIS A 586 14.70 -42.19 3.86
C HIS A 586 16.17 -41.93 4.25
N ASP A 587 16.81 -40.91 3.65
CA ASP A 587 18.17 -40.46 3.99
C ASP A 587 18.10 -39.25 4.94
N ASP A 588 17.61 -39.49 6.15
CA ASP A 588 17.41 -38.47 7.18
C ASP A 588 18.73 -37.84 7.63
N GLY A 589 19.85 -38.59 7.57
CA GLY A 589 21.17 -38.06 7.92
C GLY A 589 21.63 -36.94 6.98
N SER A 590 21.53 -37.17 5.67
CA SER A 590 21.83 -36.15 4.67
C SER A 590 20.84 -34.98 4.73
N ALA A 591 19.55 -35.23 4.97
CA ALA A 591 18.55 -34.19 5.11
C ALA A 591 18.85 -33.25 6.28
N LEU A 592 19.18 -33.79 7.45
CA LEU A 592 19.58 -33.00 8.63
C LEU A 592 20.86 -32.19 8.38
N ALA A 593 21.90 -32.77 7.75
CA ALA A 593 23.14 -32.07 7.45
C ALA A 593 22.89 -30.87 6.51
N ILE A 594 22.00 -31.01 5.51
CA ILE A 594 21.62 -29.94 4.59
C ILE A 594 20.88 -28.81 5.35
N LEU A 595 19.90 -29.17 6.21
CA LEU A 595 19.11 -28.19 6.97
C LEU A 595 19.97 -27.46 8.00
N GLU A 596 20.83 -28.16 8.74
CA GLU A 596 21.76 -27.55 9.68
C GLU A 596 22.73 -26.57 8.98
N GLY A 597 23.24 -26.96 7.81
CA GLY A 597 24.07 -26.08 7.00
C GLY A 597 23.33 -24.80 6.55
N ALA A 598 22.11 -24.96 6.04
CA ALA A 598 21.28 -23.84 5.62
C ALA A 598 20.90 -22.93 6.81
N ARG A 599 20.57 -23.49 7.97
CA ARG A 599 20.22 -22.75 9.18
C ARG A 599 21.36 -21.88 9.71
N LYS A 600 22.61 -22.27 9.56
CA LYS A 600 23.77 -21.43 9.92
C LYS A 600 23.82 -20.13 9.12
N ASP A 601 23.39 -20.18 7.85
CA ASP A 601 23.33 -19.03 6.96
C ASP A 601 22.03 -18.23 7.11
N TYR A 602 20.92 -18.89 7.54
CA TYR A 602 19.57 -18.34 7.64
C TYR A 602 18.91 -18.72 8.98
N PRO A 603 19.40 -18.20 10.13
CA PRO A 603 18.95 -18.63 11.46
C PRO A 603 17.51 -18.25 11.77
N ASP A 604 16.97 -17.20 11.10
CA ASP A 604 15.64 -16.65 11.37
C ASP A 604 14.55 -17.23 10.46
N VAL A 605 14.86 -18.25 9.65
CA VAL A 605 13.90 -18.88 8.74
C VAL A 605 13.22 -20.05 9.41
N TRP A 606 11.94 -19.87 9.76
CA TRP A 606 11.12 -20.86 10.44
C TRP A 606 10.96 -22.17 9.66
N GLU A 607 10.84 -22.14 8.35
CA GLU A 607 10.67 -23.31 7.50
C GLU A 607 11.84 -24.29 7.64
N LEU A 608 13.06 -23.79 7.76
CA LEU A 608 14.23 -24.63 8.02
C LEU A 608 14.18 -25.24 9.41
N ILE A 609 13.89 -24.43 10.43
CA ILE A 609 13.75 -24.87 11.83
C ILE A 609 12.64 -25.93 11.97
N SER A 610 11.49 -25.67 11.36
CA SER A 610 10.35 -26.57 11.41
C SER A 610 10.64 -27.94 10.78
N SER A 611 11.27 -27.93 9.59
CA SER A 611 11.64 -29.16 8.89
C SER A 611 12.70 -29.94 9.63
N GLU A 612 13.75 -29.25 10.12
CA GLU A 612 14.81 -29.88 10.93
C GLU A 612 14.21 -30.49 12.22
N SER A 613 13.34 -29.77 12.92
CA SER A 613 12.71 -30.24 14.15
C SER A 613 11.82 -31.45 13.93
N GLU A 614 11.11 -31.52 12.80
CA GLU A 614 10.26 -32.67 12.49
C GLU A 614 11.07 -33.93 12.20
N ILE A 615 12.18 -33.84 11.48
CA ILE A 615 13.10 -34.96 11.25
C ILE A 615 13.77 -35.37 12.57
N LEU A 616 14.29 -34.42 13.36
CA LEU A 616 14.88 -34.71 14.67
C LEU A 616 13.91 -35.41 15.61
N ARG A 617 12.65 -34.95 15.63
CA ARG A 617 11.60 -35.57 16.45
C ARG A 617 11.37 -37.05 16.11
N LYS A 618 11.42 -37.40 14.81
CA LYS A 618 11.23 -38.80 14.34
C LYS A 618 12.46 -39.66 14.59
N THR A 619 13.67 -39.12 14.41
CA THR A 619 14.94 -39.87 14.42
C THR A 619 15.60 -39.91 15.80
N GLN A 620 15.53 -38.80 16.57
CA GLN A 620 16.25 -38.60 17.84
C GLN A 620 15.33 -38.35 19.02
N GLY A 621 14.01 -38.24 18.77
CA GLY A 621 13.00 -38.03 19.81
C GLY A 621 12.68 -36.53 20.06
N PRO A 622 11.68 -36.27 20.93
CA PRO A 622 11.12 -34.94 21.13
C PRO A 622 12.09 -33.96 21.79
N ASP A 623 13.06 -34.42 22.61
CA ASP A 623 14.00 -33.54 23.33
C ASP A 623 14.96 -32.80 22.39
N ALA A 624 15.43 -33.43 21.32
CA ALA A 624 16.31 -32.81 20.34
C ALA A 624 15.55 -31.72 19.57
N ALA A 625 14.35 -32.00 19.10
CA ALA A 625 13.48 -31.08 18.42
C ALA A 625 13.08 -29.90 19.33
N GLN A 626 12.77 -30.16 20.60
CA GLN A 626 12.36 -29.15 21.57
C GLN A 626 13.42 -28.05 21.74
N ARG A 627 14.69 -28.41 21.98
CA ARG A 627 15.77 -27.42 22.15
C ARG A 627 15.90 -26.48 20.95
N LEU A 628 15.84 -27.04 19.74
CA LEU A 628 15.92 -26.24 18.51
C LEU A 628 14.77 -25.23 18.40
N VAL A 629 13.54 -25.66 18.71
CA VAL A 629 12.36 -24.78 18.61
C VAL A 629 12.33 -23.77 19.77
N GLU A 630 12.77 -24.13 20.97
CA GLU A 630 12.89 -23.21 22.12
C GLU A 630 13.89 -22.07 21.84
N ASP A 631 15.04 -22.37 21.26
CA ASP A 631 16.04 -21.36 20.90
C ASP A 631 15.46 -20.38 19.89
N PHE A 632 14.80 -20.87 18.84
CA PHE A 632 14.14 -20.01 17.87
C PHE A 632 13.03 -19.17 18.50
N ALA A 633 12.16 -19.77 19.29
CA ALA A 633 11.00 -19.10 19.91
C ALA A 633 11.41 -18.04 20.94
N ARG A 634 12.60 -18.17 21.58
CA ARG A 634 13.14 -17.17 22.51
C ARG A 634 13.35 -15.82 21.82
N ASP A 635 13.89 -15.84 20.61
CA ASP A 635 14.20 -14.65 19.85
C ASP A 635 12.99 -14.17 19.03
N ASN A 636 12.06 -15.09 18.70
CA ASN A 636 10.89 -14.89 17.83
C ASN A 636 9.57 -15.20 18.56
N TRP A 637 9.34 -14.56 19.71
CA TRP A 637 8.15 -14.79 20.56
C TRP A 637 6.82 -14.59 19.80
N TRP A 638 6.82 -13.75 18.78
CA TRP A 638 5.70 -13.40 17.94
C TRP A 638 5.35 -14.47 16.88
N HIS A 639 6.16 -15.54 16.77
CA HIS A 639 6.00 -16.52 15.69
C HIS A 639 5.00 -17.62 16.07
N TYR A 640 3.81 -17.59 15.44
CA TYR A 640 2.73 -18.55 15.68
C TYR A 640 3.17 -20.02 15.56
N GLY A 641 3.87 -20.37 14.44
CA GLY A 641 4.30 -21.75 14.18
C GLY A 641 5.25 -22.29 15.25
N ALA A 642 6.15 -21.46 15.77
CA ALA A 642 7.06 -21.85 16.83
C ALA A 642 6.31 -22.13 18.15
N ALA A 643 5.39 -21.24 18.54
CA ALA A 643 4.57 -21.42 19.72
C ALA A 643 3.70 -22.69 19.64
N LEU A 644 3.12 -22.95 18.45
CA LEU A 644 2.31 -24.14 18.20
C LEU A 644 3.16 -25.44 18.26
N ALA A 645 4.37 -25.42 17.66
CA ALA A 645 5.30 -26.54 17.69
C ALA A 645 5.76 -26.87 19.12
N LEU A 646 6.12 -25.85 19.92
CA LEU A 646 6.43 -26.03 21.34
C LEU A 646 5.28 -26.66 22.11
N GLY A 647 4.05 -26.17 21.89
CA GLY A 647 2.88 -26.75 22.53
C GLY A 647 2.68 -28.23 22.21
N ARG A 648 2.95 -28.66 20.97
CA ARG A 648 2.92 -30.06 20.55
C ARG A 648 4.03 -30.89 21.19
N LEU A 649 5.26 -30.38 21.21
CA LEU A 649 6.42 -31.07 21.80
C LEU A 649 6.25 -31.27 23.31
N TYR A 650 5.86 -30.22 24.04
CA TYR A 650 5.56 -30.33 25.49
C TYR A 650 4.41 -31.31 25.77
N ALA A 651 3.35 -31.30 24.96
CA ALA A 651 2.23 -32.21 25.11
C ALA A 651 2.63 -33.69 24.85
N GLN A 652 3.54 -33.94 23.89
CA GLN A 652 4.08 -35.28 23.62
C GLN A 652 4.96 -35.78 24.77
N LYS A 653 5.69 -34.89 25.42
CA LYS A 653 6.55 -35.22 26.56
C LYS A 653 5.78 -35.41 27.88
N GLY A 654 4.56 -34.90 27.95
CA GLY A 654 3.73 -34.92 29.15
C GLY A 654 3.80 -33.67 30.02
N ASP A 655 4.55 -32.65 29.59
CA ASP A 655 4.68 -31.35 30.26
C ASP A 655 3.45 -30.48 30.00
N LEU A 656 2.30 -30.89 30.55
CA LEU A 656 0.98 -30.34 30.17
C LEU A 656 0.78 -28.87 30.51
N ASP A 657 1.44 -28.35 31.56
CA ASP A 657 1.35 -26.93 31.92
C ASP A 657 2.12 -26.06 30.93
N LEU A 658 3.30 -26.48 30.50
CA LEU A 658 4.07 -25.79 29.46
C LEU A 658 3.37 -25.89 28.10
N ALA A 659 2.77 -27.05 27.80
CA ALA A 659 1.97 -27.22 26.59
C ALA A 659 0.77 -26.26 26.56
N ASP A 660 0.02 -26.13 27.66
CA ASP A 660 -1.13 -25.24 27.79
C ASP A 660 -0.69 -23.77 27.62
N ALA A 661 0.41 -23.38 28.25
CA ALA A 661 0.95 -22.03 28.12
C ALA A 661 1.36 -21.69 26.66
N ALA A 662 2.12 -22.57 26.01
CA ALA A 662 2.56 -22.39 24.62
C ALA A 662 1.38 -22.38 23.63
N LEU A 663 0.40 -23.28 23.79
CA LEU A 663 -0.79 -23.33 22.94
C LEU A 663 -1.71 -22.10 23.13
N ARG A 664 -1.87 -21.61 24.36
CA ARG A 664 -2.60 -20.37 24.60
C ARG A 664 -1.89 -19.18 23.93
N HIS A 665 -0.57 -19.12 24.06
CA HIS A 665 0.23 -18.11 23.38
C HIS A 665 0.02 -18.18 21.87
N ALA A 666 0.14 -19.35 21.25
CA ALA A 666 -0.16 -19.55 19.84
C ALA A 666 -1.57 -19.06 19.47
N SER A 667 -2.59 -19.38 20.30
CA SER A 667 -3.96 -18.95 20.04
C SER A 667 -4.18 -17.42 20.09
N TRP A 668 -3.26 -16.66 20.69
CA TRP A 668 -3.29 -15.18 20.68
C TRP A 668 -2.54 -14.60 19.50
N LEU A 669 -1.53 -15.33 18.98
CA LEU A 669 -0.74 -14.89 17.84
C LEU A 669 -1.46 -15.04 16.49
N ASP A 670 -2.45 -15.95 16.39
CA ASP A 670 -3.37 -16.01 15.26
C ASP A 670 -4.82 -16.08 15.79
N VAL A 671 -5.56 -14.97 15.51
CA VAL A 671 -6.92 -14.81 16.07
C VAL A 671 -7.99 -15.61 15.33
N HIS A 672 -7.70 -16.07 14.12
CA HIS A 672 -8.62 -16.85 13.30
C HIS A 672 -8.29 -18.35 13.29
N ASP A 673 -7.04 -18.72 13.58
CA ASP A 673 -6.66 -20.11 13.62
C ASP A 673 -7.24 -20.83 14.84
N THR A 674 -7.64 -22.07 14.66
CA THR A 674 -8.26 -22.89 15.70
C THR A 674 -7.42 -24.11 16.08
N GLU A 675 -6.28 -24.33 15.42
CA GLU A 675 -5.46 -25.53 15.66
C GLU A 675 -4.90 -25.58 17.09
N ALA A 676 -4.42 -24.44 17.59
CA ALA A 676 -3.98 -24.33 18.99
C ALA A 676 -5.12 -24.62 19.96
N LEU A 677 -6.33 -24.09 19.70
CA LEU A 677 -7.51 -24.37 20.53
C LEU A 677 -7.91 -25.84 20.46
N ARG A 678 -7.84 -26.45 19.27
CA ARG A 678 -8.11 -27.89 19.08
C ARG A 678 -7.15 -28.75 19.93
N LEU A 679 -5.87 -28.44 19.93
CA LEU A 679 -4.87 -29.15 20.74
C LEU A 679 -5.15 -29.00 22.25
N ILE A 680 -5.53 -27.81 22.72
CA ILE A 680 -5.94 -27.55 24.10
C ILE A 680 -7.17 -28.42 24.43
N VAL A 681 -8.18 -28.48 23.57
CA VAL A 681 -9.36 -29.30 23.73
C VAL A 681 -8.98 -30.78 23.89
N LEU A 682 -8.17 -31.32 22.99
CA LEU A 682 -7.72 -32.72 23.05
C LEU A 682 -6.97 -33.04 24.35
N MET A 683 -6.12 -32.10 24.81
CA MET A 683 -5.42 -32.20 26.09
C MET A 683 -6.39 -32.27 27.27
N ARG A 684 -7.39 -31.35 27.31
CA ARG A 684 -8.42 -31.31 28.36
C ARG A 684 -9.29 -32.59 28.37
N LEU A 685 -9.63 -33.11 27.19
CA LEU A 685 -10.36 -34.39 27.08
C LEU A 685 -9.57 -35.55 27.65
N ARG A 686 -8.25 -35.63 27.41
CA ARG A 686 -7.38 -36.65 28.02
C ARG A 686 -7.29 -36.53 29.55
N GLN A 687 -7.38 -35.30 30.07
CA GLN A 687 -7.41 -35.03 31.50
C GLN A 687 -8.80 -35.19 32.14
N ASN A 688 -9.82 -35.57 31.36
CA ASN A 688 -11.22 -35.61 31.76
C ASN A 688 -11.79 -34.26 32.25
N ARG A 689 -11.21 -33.14 31.81
CA ARG A 689 -11.63 -31.73 32.12
C ARG A 689 -12.67 -31.25 31.11
N LEU A 690 -13.86 -31.90 31.13
CA LEU A 690 -14.89 -31.74 30.09
C LEU A 690 -15.41 -30.31 29.98
N ASP A 691 -15.64 -29.59 31.09
CA ASP A 691 -16.14 -28.22 31.09
C ASP A 691 -15.14 -27.23 30.45
N GLU A 692 -13.85 -27.44 30.64
CA GLU A 692 -12.83 -26.59 30.02
C GLU A 692 -12.67 -26.90 28.52
N ALA A 693 -12.74 -28.18 28.16
CA ALA A 693 -12.78 -28.61 26.77
C ALA A 693 -13.96 -27.99 26.05
N PHE A 694 -15.16 -28.02 26.64
CA PHE A 694 -16.36 -27.41 26.11
C PHE A 694 -16.21 -25.88 25.92
N ARG A 695 -15.73 -25.19 26.95
CA ARG A 695 -15.53 -23.72 26.87
C ARG A 695 -14.51 -23.35 25.77
N THR A 696 -13.44 -24.15 25.65
CA THR A 696 -12.41 -23.92 24.62
C THR A 696 -12.96 -24.20 23.22
N GLN A 697 -13.72 -25.31 23.06
CA GLN A 697 -14.32 -25.65 21.77
C GLN A 697 -15.37 -24.64 21.32
N ARG A 698 -16.15 -24.05 22.25
CA ARG A 698 -17.05 -22.94 21.91
C ARG A 698 -16.32 -21.71 21.38
N ARG A 699 -15.10 -21.42 21.87
CA ARG A 699 -14.25 -20.35 21.30
C ARG A 699 -13.79 -20.70 19.88
N ALA A 700 -13.44 -21.97 19.62
CA ALA A 700 -13.07 -22.43 18.29
C ALA A 700 -14.24 -22.32 17.30
N VAL A 701 -15.45 -22.70 17.70
CA VAL A 701 -16.68 -22.51 16.92
C VAL A 701 -16.93 -21.03 16.64
N ALA A 702 -16.73 -20.14 17.62
CA ALA A 702 -16.92 -18.71 17.44
C ALA A 702 -15.91 -18.08 16.46
N ARG A 703 -14.68 -18.64 16.38
CA ARG A 703 -13.66 -18.21 15.40
C ARG A 703 -13.95 -18.69 13.98
N GLN A 704 -14.45 -19.90 13.84
CA GLN A 704 -14.74 -20.56 12.56
C GLN A 704 -16.15 -21.17 12.59
N PRO A 705 -17.21 -20.33 12.52
CA PRO A 705 -18.60 -20.77 12.63
C PRO A 705 -19.08 -21.59 11.43
N ASP A 706 -18.38 -21.52 10.30
CA ASP A 706 -18.75 -22.20 9.05
C ASP A 706 -17.92 -23.49 8.83
N GLU A 707 -17.02 -23.86 9.76
CA GLU A 707 -16.19 -25.05 9.65
C GLU A 707 -16.88 -26.28 10.30
N PRO A 708 -17.30 -27.29 9.53
CA PRO A 708 -18.03 -28.45 10.06
C PRO A 708 -17.28 -29.24 11.16
N ARG A 709 -15.93 -29.28 11.07
CA ARG A 709 -15.09 -30.02 12.03
C ARG A 709 -15.21 -29.48 13.44
N GLN A 710 -15.47 -28.18 13.60
CA GLN A 710 -15.64 -27.54 14.90
C GLN A 710 -16.89 -28.05 15.61
N TYR A 711 -17.99 -28.29 14.88
CA TYR A 711 -19.24 -28.79 15.42
C TYR A 711 -19.19 -30.28 15.68
N ILE A 712 -18.42 -31.09 14.93
CA ILE A 712 -18.19 -32.51 15.19
C ILE A 712 -17.48 -32.64 16.53
N LEU A 713 -16.37 -31.94 16.75
CA LEU A 713 -15.64 -31.98 18.01
C LEU A 713 -16.50 -31.46 19.19
N LEU A 714 -17.35 -30.45 18.93
CA LEU A 714 -18.30 -29.98 19.93
C LEU A 714 -19.33 -31.04 20.31
N SER A 715 -19.86 -31.80 19.34
CA SER A 715 -20.79 -32.93 19.57
C SER A 715 -20.13 -33.99 20.42
N ASP A 716 -18.91 -34.41 20.09
CA ASP A 716 -18.17 -35.46 20.86
C ASP A 716 -17.96 -35.03 22.33
N ILE A 717 -17.70 -33.74 22.59
CA ILE A 717 -17.56 -33.22 23.95
C ILE A 717 -18.90 -33.26 24.69
N LEU A 718 -19.99 -32.84 24.05
CA LEU A 718 -21.32 -32.79 24.62
C LEU A 718 -21.86 -34.19 24.93
N GLU A 719 -21.58 -35.19 24.10
CA GLU A 719 -21.89 -36.59 24.38
C GLU A 719 -21.18 -37.07 25.64
N LYS A 720 -19.86 -36.81 25.77
CA LYS A 720 -19.09 -37.15 26.98
C LYS A 720 -19.59 -36.43 28.23
N MET A 721 -20.22 -35.25 28.09
CA MET A 721 -20.86 -34.53 29.20
C MET A 721 -22.29 -34.99 29.49
N GLY A 722 -22.84 -35.97 28.75
CA GLY A 722 -24.22 -36.46 28.91
C GLY A 722 -25.27 -35.49 28.33
N ARG A 723 -24.88 -34.52 27.50
CA ARG A 723 -25.75 -33.50 26.89
C ARG A 723 -26.19 -33.91 25.49
N GLY A 724 -26.84 -35.06 25.36
CA GLY A 724 -27.15 -35.72 24.09
C GLY A 724 -27.97 -34.89 23.12
N THR A 725 -28.98 -34.16 23.59
CA THR A 725 -29.80 -33.27 22.72
C THR A 725 -28.98 -32.19 22.06
N GLU A 726 -28.06 -31.56 22.76
CA GLU A 726 -27.17 -30.55 22.25
C GLU A 726 -26.09 -31.12 21.32
N ALA A 727 -25.62 -32.35 21.63
CA ALA A 727 -24.70 -33.07 20.78
C ALA A 727 -25.32 -33.34 19.40
N HIS A 728 -26.57 -33.86 19.37
CA HIS A 728 -27.31 -34.08 18.12
C HIS A 728 -27.51 -32.76 17.33
N ALA A 729 -27.83 -31.65 18.01
CA ALA A 729 -27.96 -30.36 17.37
C ALA A 729 -26.63 -29.86 16.73
N ALA A 730 -25.51 -30.04 17.40
CA ALA A 730 -24.18 -29.73 16.88
C ALA A 730 -23.85 -30.59 15.64
N LEU A 731 -24.13 -31.91 15.69
CA LEU A 731 -23.89 -32.79 14.55
C LEU A 731 -24.79 -32.47 13.34
N ALA A 732 -26.06 -32.11 13.58
CA ALA A 732 -26.96 -31.65 12.52
C ALA A 732 -26.42 -30.38 11.86
N LYS A 733 -25.89 -29.44 12.65
CA LYS A 733 -25.23 -28.20 12.10
C LYS A 733 -24.01 -28.54 11.26
N ALA A 734 -23.16 -29.47 11.70
CA ALA A 734 -22.02 -29.96 10.94
C ALA A 734 -22.44 -30.55 9.57
N SER A 735 -23.52 -31.37 9.57
CA SER A 735 -24.06 -31.97 8.36
C SER A 735 -24.65 -30.94 7.40
N GLN A 736 -25.37 -29.94 7.92
CA GLN A 736 -25.87 -28.80 7.14
C GLN A 736 -24.72 -28.04 6.46
N LEU A 737 -23.65 -27.71 7.19
CA LEU A 737 -22.50 -26.99 6.64
C LEU A 737 -21.77 -27.80 5.57
N ARG A 738 -21.62 -29.12 5.76
CA ARG A 738 -21.05 -30.02 4.72
C ARG A 738 -21.88 -30.02 3.46
N ALA A 739 -23.20 -30.06 3.56
CA ALA A 739 -24.10 -30.01 2.41
C ALA A 739 -23.99 -28.68 1.67
N LEU A 740 -23.84 -27.56 2.37
CA LEU A 740 -23.63 -26.24 1.75
C LEU A 740 -22.31 -26.17 0.99
N VAL A 741 -21.23 -26.70 1.56
CA VAL A 741 -19.91 -26.76 0.87
C VAL A 741 -19.99 -27.66 -0.37
N ALA A 742 -20.66 -28.80 -0.30
CA ALA A 742 -20.83 -29.71 -1.45
C ALA A 742 -21.73 -29.13 -2.56
N ALA A 743 -22.64 -28.21 -2.21
CA ALA A 743 -23.53 -27.55 -3.16
C ALA A 743 -22.89 -26.31 -3.86
N GLN A 744 -21.75 -25.83 -3.36
CA GLN A 744 -21.01 -24.76 -4.05
C GLN A 744 -20.36 -25.32 -5.33
N PRO A 745 -20.61 -24.76 -6.51
CA PRO A 745 -19.90 -25.19 -7.70
C PRO A 745 -18.40 -24.99 -7.48
N ILE A 746 -17.62 -26.04 -7.75
CA ILE A 746 -16.16 -25.95 -7.76
C ILE A 746 -15.82 -24.82 -8.74
N ALA A 747 -15.42 -23.69 -8.21
CA ALA A 747 -14.86 -22.62 -9.01
C ALA A 747 -13.53 -23.14 -9.57
N ASN A 748 -13.56 -23.62 -10.81
CA ASN A 748 -12.41 -24.06 -11.58
C ASN A 748 -11.49 -22.88 -11.91
#